data_65e6083e2e21f2b4c68f4cae69aa52f2
#
_entry.id   65e6083e2e21f2b4c68f4cae69aa52f2
#
_cell.length_a   1.000
_cell.length_b   1.000
_cell.length_c   1.000
_cell.angle_alpha   90.00
_cell.angle_beta   90.00
_cell.angle_gamma   90.00
#
_symmetry.space_group_name_H-M   'P 1'
#
loop_
_entity.id
_entity.type
_entity.pdbx_description
1 polymer ?
#
loop_
_entity_poly.entity_id
_entity_poly.type
_entity_poly.pdbx_seq_one_letter_code
_entity_poly.pdbx_strand_id
1 'polypeptide(L)'
;MMKQVKFKLPLRMFAFIFGLLLSISAFAQQNTVKGNVKDASGEPIMGATITANGKTIGITDMDGNFVVNATPGTELTITYLGMSPKKIAASANMTITMNDDEKMLNEVVVIGYGVAKKNDLTGSVTAIKPDEKNRGLVTNAQDMISGKIAGVNVVSSSGEPGSGAFIRIRGGSSLNASNDPLIVIDGLAMDNQGVKGLSNPLSMVNPNDIESFTVLKDASATAIYGSRGSNGVIIITTKKGRAGSAPKVSYNGNVSASIVKKYMDVLNGDEYRALVGKLYGTGSSRYALLGNANTDWQKEIYRTAISSDHNVTVQGGLKNLPYRFSIGYTGQDGILKTSNFQRTTASVNVNPSLMDDHLKFNINGKFMYAQNRYAKTDAIGNAIGFDPTQPITSSDPKFKRFNGYWQWVQNSPATFDKSWPYSKIALAGSNPVSLLEANDDRSHAYDYMGNVEVDYQIHGFEDLRLHMNFSGDWSNGNKEQNVEPWSPSNFYYGYHKYDTENKYNLNYTAYLQYYKDFLKNQHFDVMGGYEWRHEKYWGNYNDYGIHPAGADAGKRYNEQKSEWKSEHYLVSFYGRMNYSLLDRYMLTATFRADGSSRFAKGHKWGYFPSAAFGWKVNEEAFMKNIKSISELKFRLGWGMTGQQEGIGDYQYFATYQQPTETQALYPAAGNGYQYIPEPYNPDLKWETTITYNAGIDFALAKNILSGSIDVYHRKTKDLLMAAPVAAMSNFGNRVTKNVGELENTGVEGSLTVRPIRTADWQWEITGNVTYNKNKVVKLAGDGQPIPYGDIGLGTGSTAMCHQEGQPIGSFWVYQQVYDKDGKPLQGVVVDRDANGVIDDNDRYYYKSSIAPWLFGLSSRLQYKSWDFGFSLRASVGNYVFNKNKMAYRSPEFIGSGSGFMSNTTPYANKVNFKLSDKTYDALTDYFVENASFLKCDNITLGYSFENLFKGANYKGLSGRVYATASNVFTITKYDGLDPEVSAAKPDGSKPDVAGGIDNVIYPRPLSLLLGVSLNF
;
A
#
# COMPACT_ATOMS: atom_id res chain seq x y z
N MET A 1 29.50 -17.83 17.20
CA MET A 1 30.67 -16.95 17.44
C MET A 1 31.05 -16.28 16.10
N MET A 2 30.32 -15.30 15.66
CA MET A 2 30.63 -14.54 14.45
C MET A 2 31.01 -13.12 14.84
N LYS A 3 32.24 -12.74 14.52
CA LYS A 3 32.78 -11.41 14.78
C LYS A 3 32.01 -10.36 13.97
N GLN A 4 31.48 -9.37 14.67
CA GLN A 4 30.98 -8.12 14.05
C GLN A 4 32.11 -7.44 13.29
N VAL A 5 31.98 -7.38 11.95
CA VAL A 5 32.82 -6.54 11.10
C VAL A 5 32.21 -5.14 11.12
N LYS A 6 32.79 -4.26 11.92
CA LYS A 6 32.50 -2.81 11.88
C LYS A 6 33.12 -2.23 10.61
N PHE A 7 32.30 -1.95 9.60
CA PHE A 7 32.72 -1.16 8.45
C PHE A 7 32.89 0.30 8.87
N LYS A 8 34.13 0.71 9.10
CA LYS A 8 34.50 2.12 9.16
C LYS A 8 34.81 2.56 7.72
N LEU A 9 33.86 3.21 7.06
CA LEU A 9 34.11 3.92 5.80
C LEU A 9 35.03 5.13 6.10
N PRO A 10 36.18 5.27 5.49
CA PRO A 10 37.05 6.40 5.77
C PRO A 10 36.56 7.65 5.03
N LEU A 11 36.34 8.69 5.81
CA LEU A 11 35.94 10.06 5.38
C LEU A 11 36.84 10.64 4.26
N ARG A 12 37.96 10.02 3.97
CA ARG A 12 38.93 10.43 2.93
C ARG A 12 38.48 10.11 1.49
N MET A 13 37.53 9.22 1.28
CA MET A 13 37.01 8.91 -0.07
C MET A 13 36.01 9.97 -0.55
N PHE A 14 35.31 10.65 0.35
CA PHE A 14 34.41 11.75 0.01
C PHE A 14 35.16 13.01 -0.45
N ALA A 15 36.34 13.27 0.12
CA ALA A 15 37.16 14.44 -0.26
C ALA A 15 37.80 14.30 -1.66
N PHE A 16 38.03 13.05 -2.14
CA PHE A 16 38.66 12.81 -3.44
C PHE A 16 37.69 12.97 -4.61
N ILE A 17 36.41 12.65 -4.40
CA ILE A 17 35.34 12.81 -5.40
C ILE A 17 34.96 14.30 -5.56
N PHE A 18 35.05 15.08 -4.49
CA PHE A 18 34.75 16.51 -4.53
C PHE A 18 35.86 17.34 -5.21
N GLY A 19 37.10 16.86 -5.18
CA GLY A 19 38.25 17.52 -5.79
C GLY A 19 38.36 17.36 -7.31
N LEU A 20 37.73 16.33 -7.89
CA LEU A 20 37.84 16.05 -9.34
C LEU A 20 36.81 16.85 -10.19
N LEU A 21 35.86 17.53 -9.57
CA LEU A 21 34.79 18.29 -10.26
C LEU A 21 35.11 19.77 -10.49
N LEU A 22 36.29 20.26 -10.08
CA LEU A 22 36.61 21.70 -10.09
C LEU A 22 37.61 22.17 -11.16
N SER A 23 38.06 21.31 -12.04
CA SER A 23 39.01 21.75 -13.06
C SER A 23 38.64 21.32 -14.45
N ILE A 24 38.00 22.18 -15.24
CA ILE A 24 38.17 22.41 -16.70
C ILE A 24 37.37 23.64 -17.09
N SER A 25 38.04 24.75 -17.30
CA SER A 25 37.52 25.89 -18.05
C SER A 25 38.53 26.19 -19.12
N ALA A 26 38.23 25.91 -20.36
CA ALA A 26 39.01 26.39 -21.51
C ALA A 26 38.07 27.03 -22.54
N PHE A 27 38.38 28.26 -22.90
CA PHE A 27 37.62 29.15 -23.78
C PHE A 27 37.82 28.80 -25.27
N ALA A 28 36.72 28.73 -26.03
CA ALA A 28 36.74 28.88 -27.49
C ALA A 28 35.66 29.91 -27.87
N GLN A 29 36.05 30.89 -28.64
CA GLN A 29 35.22 31.93 -29.18
C GLN A 29 34.30 31.40 -30.27
N GLN A 30 32.98 31.40 -30.07
CA GLN A 30 31.98 30.92 -31.03
C GLN A 30 30.83 31.93 -31.21
N ASN A 31 30.28 31.97 -32.42
CA ASN A 31 29.11 32.82 -32.76
C ASN A 31 27.88 32.43 -31.90
N THR A 32 27.61 33.19 -30.86
CA THR A 32 26.51 32.91 -29.94
C THR A 32 25.25 33.67 -30.34
N VAL A 33 24.16 32.91 -30.49
CA VAL A 33 22.79 33.42 -30.65
C VAL A 33 22.11 33.37 -29.28
N LYS A 34 21.52 34.49 -28.88
CA LYS A 34 20.77 34.62 -27.65
C LYS A 34 19.28 34.83 -27.95
N GLY A 35 18.42 34.31 -27.09
CA GLY A 35 17.01 34.56 -27.25
C GLY A 35 16.23 34.22 -25.97
N ASN A 36 14.95 34.60 -26.00
CA ASN A 36 13.98 34.32 -24.96
C ASN A 36 12.78 33.60 -25.56
N VAL A 37 12.36 32.52 -24.96
CA VAL A 37 11.17 31.73 -25.38
C VAL A 37 10.07 31.97 -24.38
N LYS A 38 8.91 32.39 -24.85
CA LYS A 38 7.70 32.70 -24.08
C LYS A 38 6.51 31.92 -24.63
N ASP A 39 5.50 31.74 -23.80
CA ASP A 39 4.20 31.24 -24.25
C ASP A 39 3.33 32.38 -24.86
N ALA A 40 2.13 32.03 -25.33
CA ALA A 40 1.20 32.99 -25.90
C ALA A 40 0.69 34.07 -24.90
N SER A 41 0.85 33.84 -23.60
CA SER A 41 0.50 34.78 -22.53
C SER A 41 1.67 35.70 -22.14
N GLY A 42 2.86 35.44 -22.70
CA GLY A 42 4.08 36.21 -22.45
C GLY A 42 4.94 35.69 -21.30
N GLU A 43 4.57 34.53 -20.70
CA GLU A 43 5.35 33.89 -19.64
C GLU A 43 6.57 33.14 -20.21
N PRO A 44 7.73 33.20 -19.53
CA PRO A 44 8.94 32.53 -19.98
C PRO A 44 8.80 31.01 -19.90
N ILE A 45 9.21 30.30 -20.96
CA ILE A 45 9.20 28.84 -21.02
C ILE A 45 10.58 28.33 -20.62
N MET A 46 10.68 27.72 -19.42
CA MET A 46 11.87 27.05 -18.94
C MET A 46 11.95 25.62 -19.51
N GLY A 47 13.13 25.22 -19.99
CA GLY A 47 13.38 23.86 -20.46
C GLY A 47 12.91 23.58 -21.89
N ALA A 48 12.57 24.61 -22.67
CA ALA A 48 12.35 24.46 -24.10
C ALA A 48 13.66 24.04 -24.77
N THR A 49 13.60 22.97 -25.57
CA THR A 49 14.75 22.40 -26.26
C THR A 49 14.95 23.08 -27.60
N ILE A 50 16.16 23.54 -27.88
CA ILE A 50 16.53 24.20 -29.13
C ILE A 50 17.41 23.25 -29.92
N THR A 51 16.96 22.91 -31.13
CA THR A 51 17.68 22.01 -32.07
C THR A 51 18.02 22.75 -33.35
N ALA A 52 19.20 22.46 -33.90
CA ALA A 52 19.62 22.88 -35.25
C ALA A 52 20.09 21.65 -36.01
N ASN A 53 19.63 21.49 -37.26
CA ASN A 53 19.97 20.33 -38.11
C ASN A 53 19.76 18.97 -37.41
N GLY A 54 18.68 18.85 -36.62
CA GLY A 54 18.32 17.63 -35.85
C GLY A 54 19.15 17.38 -34.58
N LYS A 55 20.10 18.23 -34.23
CA LYS A 55 20.91 18.11 -32.98
C LYS A 55 20.50 19.16 -31.97
N THR A 56 20.33 18.77 -30.73
CA THR A 56 20.08 19.69 -29.61
C THR A 56 21.31 20.55 -29.35
N ILE A 57 21.16 21.87 -29.44
CA ILE A 57 22.23 22.85 -29.26
C ILE A 57 22.05 23.71 -27.98
N GLY A 58 20.86 23.66 -27.37
CA GLY A 58 20.60 24.37 -26.12
C GLY A 58 19.21 24.09 -25.54
N ILE A 59 19.02 24.58 -24.31
CA ILE A 59 17.76 24.52 -23.57
C ILE A 59 17.55 25.88 -22.92
N THR A 60 16.32 26.37 -22.82
CA THR A 60 15.99 27.61 -22.13
C THR A 60 16.14 27.49 -20.62
N ASP A 61 16.64 28.56 -20.00
CA ASP A 61 16.71 28.69 -18.55
C ASP A 61 15.35 29.02 -17.90
N MET A 62 15.34 29.33 -16.59
CA MET A 62 14.11 29.59 -15.83
C MET A 62 13.38 30.86 -16.30
N ASP A 63 14.09 31.80 -16.89
CA ASP A 63 13.54 33.06 -17.45
C ASP A 63 13.21 32.89 -18.94
N GLY A 64 13.24 31.66 -19.47
CA GLY A 64 13.01 31.37 -20.88
C GLY A 64 14.18 31.77 -21.79
N ASN A 65 15.32 32.23 -21.26
CA ASN A 65 16.45 32.65 -22.06
C ASN A 65 17.28 31.45 -22.50
N PHE A 66 17.85 31.57 -23.68
CA PHE A 66 18.83 30.59 -24.17
C PHE A 66 20.05 31.30 -24.79
N VAL A 67 21.16 30.61 -24.74
CA VAL A 67 22.39 30.97 -25.44
C VAL A 67 22.87 29.73 -26.19
N VAL A 68 22.88 29.78 -27.51
CA VAL A 68 23.26 28.64 -28.35
C VAL A 68 24.31 29.03 -29.37
N ASN A 69 25.13 28.07 -29.77
CA ASN A 69 26.13 28.25 -30.83
C ASN A 69 25.48 27.89 -32.18
N ALA A 70 25.12 28.90 -32.94
CA ALA A 70 24.54 28.75 -34.26
C ALA A 70 24.98 29.90 -35.16
N THR A 71 25.24 29.63 -36.43
CA THR A 71 25.47 30.69 -37.45
C THR A 71 24.16 31.41 -37.73
N PRO A 72 24.17 32.76 -37.86
CA PRO A 72 22.97 33.50 -38.28
C PRO A 72 22.37 32.91 -39.57
N GLY A 73 21.06 32.75 -39.60
CA GLY A 73 20.32 32.14 -40.71
C GLY A 73 20.09 30.62 -40.58
N THR A 74 20.75 29.91 -39.62
CA THR A 74 20.48 28.48 -39.37
C THR A 74 19.03 28.28 -38.87
N GLU A 75 18.29 27.32 -39.42
CA GLU A 75 16.95 26.99 -38.92
C GLU A 75 17.05 26.35 -37.54
N LEU A 76 16.51 27.06 -36.56
CA LEU A 76 16.35 26.54 -35.19
C LEU A 76 14.95 25.97 -35.05
N THR A 77 14.82 24.77 -34.49
CA THR A 77 13.54 24.21 -34.09
C THR A 77 13.47 24.23 -32.56
N ILE A 78 12.50 24.94 -32.02
CA ILE A 78 12.23 25.03 -30.59
C ILE A 78 11.08 24.08 -30.26
N THR A 79 11.32 23.19 -29.30
CA THR A 79 10.31 22.22 -28.82
C THR A 79 10.18 22.33 -27.33
N TYR A 80 8.95 22.27 -26.82
CA TYR A 80 8.64 22.17 -25.41
C TYR A 80 7.44 21.26 -25.19
N LEU A 81 7.42 20.55 -24.04
CA LEU A 81 6.35 19.62 -23.75
C LEU A 81 5.00 20.35 -23.62
N GLY A 82 4.03 19.99 -24.45
CA GLY A 82 2.70 20.64 -24.47
C GLY A 82 2.61 21.88 -25.36
N MET A 83 3.63 22.17 -26.17
CA MET A 83 3.62 23.31 -27.11
C MET A 83 3.99 22.89 -28.55
N SER A 84 3.38 23.55 -29.51
CA SER A 84 3.67 23.31 -30.93
C SER A 84 5.12 23.66 -31.25
N PRO A 85 5.89 22.77 -31.93
CA PRO A 85 7.25 23.04 -32.34
C PRO A 85 7.30 24.28 -33.25
N LYS A 86 8.21 25.20 -32.94
CA LYS A 86 8.41 26.41 -33.73
C LYS A 86 9.74 26.42 -34.47
N LYS A 87 9.71 26.63 -35.76
CA LYS A 87 10.89 26.79 -36.63
C LYS A 87 11.16 28.26 -36.90
N ILE A 88 12.38 28.71 -36.71
CA ILE A 88 12.80 30.09 -36.87
C ILE A 88 14.28 30.18 -37.27
N ALA A 89 14.62 31.12 -38.17
CA ALA A 89 16.03 31.36 -38.51
C ALA A 89 16.78 32.05 -37.38
N ALA A 90 17.99 31.57 -37.04
CA ALA A 90 18.84 32.11 -36.01
C ALA A 90 19.22 33.58 -36.26
N SER A 91 19.02 34.45 -35.30
CA SER A 91 19.45 35.87 -35.28
C SER A 91 20.08 36.22 -33.92
N ALA A 92 20.84 37.31 -33.84
CA ALA A 92 21.64 37.63 -32.67
C ALA A 92 20.86 37.77 -31.34
N ASN A 93 19.64 38.32 -31.37
CA ASN A 93 18.71 38.41 -30.24
C ASN A 93 17.32 38.05 -30.71
N MET A 94 16.69 37.05 -30.06
CA MET A 94 15.41 36.51 -30.52
C MET A 94 14.37 36.49 -29.38
N THR A 95 13.16 36.91 -29.68
CA THR A 95 12.00 36.63 -28.81
C THR A 95 11.12 35.65 -29.56
N ILE A 96 10.87 34.49 -28.99
CA ILE A 96 10.16 33.38 -29.62
C ILE A 96 8.92 33.12 -28.81
N THR A 97 7.75 33.33 -29.41
CA THR A 97 6.49 32.94 -28.75
C THR A 97 6.08 31.55 -29.26
N MET A 98 5.93 30.60 -28.34
CA MET A 98 5.37 29.28 -28.62
C MET A 98 3.88 29.29 -28.28
N ASN A 99 3.10 28.64 -29.09
CA ASN A 99 1.68 28.44 -28.83
C ASN A 99 1.49 27.07 -28.18
N ASP A 100 0.51 26.93 -27.28
CA ASP A 100 0.10 25.64 -26.74
C ASP A 100 -0.14 24.68 -27.93
N ASP A 101 0.44 23.50 -27.83
CA ASP A 101 0.08 22.44 -28.76
C ASP A 101 -1.36 22.04 -28.42
N GLU A 102 -2.29 22.25 -29.32
CA GLU A 102 -3.66 21.73 -29.21
C GLU A 102 -3.66 20.20 -29.08
N LYS A 103 -2.51 19.56 -29.29
CA LYS A 103 -2.18 18.16 -29.05
C LYS A 103 -1.50 17.96 -27.69
N MET A 104 -2.10 18.35 -26.57
CA MET A 104 -1.71 17.82 -25.22
C MET A 104 -1.87 16.28 -25.11
N LEU A 105 -1.98 15.61 -26.22
CA LEU A 105 -2.32 14.20 -26.36
C LEU A 105 -1.09 13.29 -26.52
N ASN A 106 0.12 13.82 -26.45
CA ASN A 106 1.36 13.06 -26.61
C ASN A 106 2.04 12.70 -25.27
N GLU A 107 1.26 12.61 -24.17
CA GLU A 107 1.80 12.09 -22.93
C GLU A 107 2.25 10.64 -23.13
N VAL A 108 3.57 10.40 -22.98
CA VAL A 108 4.16 9.06 -23.09
C VAL A 108 4.02 8.39 -21.71
N VAL A 109 3.47 7.20 -21.71
CA VAL A 109 3.30 6.38 -20.50
C VAL A 109 4.09 5.08 -20.63
N VAL A 110 4.65 4.62 -19.54
CA VAL A 110 5.31 3.32 -19.46
C VAL A 110 4.23 2.23 -19.39
N ILE A 111 4.28 1.27 -20.29
CA ILE A 111 3.35 0.15 -20.37
C ILE A 111 4.12 -1.17 -20.44
N GLY A 112 4.10 -1.92 -19.37
CA GLY A 112 4.75 -3.24 -19.32
C GLY A 112 6.19 -3.16 -19.87
N TYR A 113 6.43 -3.75 -21.02
CA TYR A 113 7.68 -3.67 -21.75
C TYR A 113 7.60 -2.58 -22.82
N GLY A 114 8.17 -1.40 -22.51
CA GLY A 114 8.24 -0.26 -23.41
C GLY A 114 7.38 0.94 -22.99
N VAL A 115 7.31 1.90 -23.89
CA VAL A 115 6.58 3.16 -23.70
C VAL A 115 5.60 3.34 -24.86
N ALA A 116 4.43 3.92 -24.59
CA ALA A 116 3.45 4.26 -25.63
C ALA A 116 2.85 5.63 -25.38
N LYS A 117 2.36 6.27 -26.43
CA LYS A 117 1.56 7.48 -26.26
C LYS A 117 0.24 7.11 -25.62
N LYS A 118 -0.20 7.88 -24.63
CA LYS A 118 -1.46 7.64 -23.91
C LYS A 118 -2.66 7.49 -24.86
N ASN A 119 -2.68 8.27 -25.91
CA ASN A 119 -3.74 8.23 -26.92
C ASN A 119 -3.77 6.97 -27.77
N ASP A 120 -2.64 6.27 -27.89
CA ASP A 120 -2.54 5.06 -28.69
C ASP A 120 -2.83 3.80 -27.87
N LEU A 121 -3.09 3.95 -26.56
CA LEU A 121 -3.43 2.83 -25.69
C LEU A 121 -4.84 2.33 -25.98
N THR A 122 -4.96 1.02 -26.13
CA THR A 122 -6.24 0.32 -26.34
C THR A 122 -6.87 -0.19 -25.06
N GLY A 123 -6.05 -0.39 -23.99
CA GLY A 123 -6.49 -0.87 -22.67
C GLY A 123 -6.88 0.26 -21.70
N SER A 124 -7.50 -0.12 -20.58
CA SER A 124 -7.81 0.79 -19.46
C SER A 124 -6.56 1.07 -18.64
N VAL A 125 -5.87 2.14 -18.95
CA VAL A 125 -4.63 2.59 -18.34
C VAL A 125 -4.80 3.99 -17.77
N THR A 126 -4.44 4.17 -16.51
CA THR A 126 -4.43 5.49 -15.86
C THR A 126 -3.02 5.84 -15.44
N ALA A 127 -2.47 6.89 -16.02
CA ALA A 127 -1.18 7.45 -15.60
C ALA A 127 -1.42 8.74 -14.81
N ILE A 128 -0.80 8.85 -13.64
CA ILE A 128 -0.81 10.06 -12.83
C ILE A 128 0.63 10.46 -12.48
N LYS A 129 0.91 11.77 -12.56
CA LYS A 129 2.12 12.35 -11.98
C LYS A 129 1.77 12.86 -10.60
N PRO A 130 2.58 12.56 -9.58
CA PRO A 130 2.34 13.09 -8.25
C PRO A 130 2.28 14.61 -8.29
N ASP A 131 1.19 15.18 -7.79
CA ASP A 131 1.10 16.63 -7.61
C ASP A 131 1.94 17.04 -6.41
N GLU A 132 3.13 17.57 -6.65
CA GLU A 132 4.05 18.03 -5.60
C GLU A 132 3.45 19.15 -4.74
N LYS A 133 2.44 19.87 -5.25
CA LYS A 133 1.78 20.97 -4.55
C LYS A 133 0.59 20.52 -3.70
N ASN A 134 0.01 19.35 -3.95
CA ASN A 134 -1.18 18.85 -3.24
C ASN A 134 -1.05 17.36 -2.85
N ARG A 135 0.06 16.97 -2.22
CA ARG A 135 0.28 15.57 -1.86
C ARG A 135 0.06 15.22 -0.39
N GLY A 136 -0.11 16.22 0.48
CA GLY A 136 -0.27 15.99 1.91
C GLY A 136 1.00 15.50 2.62
N LEU A 137 0.84 14.90 3.79
CA LEU A 137 1.90 14.15 4.46
C LEU A 137 2.02 12.78 3.76
N VAL A 138 3.07 12.61 2.98
CA VAL A 138 3.35 11.39 2.24
C VAL A 138 4.59 10.73 2.81
N THR A 139 4.41 9.65 3.55
CA THR A 139 5.51 8.84 4.07
C THR A 139 5.78 7.61 3.21
N ASN A 140 4.75 7.11 2.52
CA ASN A 140 4.82 5.98 1.61
C ASN A 140 4.23 6.33 0.23
N ALA A 141 4.72 5.66 -0.81
CA ALA A 141 4.27 5.89 -2.18
C ALA A 141 2.75 5.64 -2.39
N GLN A 142 2.16 4.74 -1.62
CA GLN A 142 0.73 4.41 -1.68
C GLN A 142 -0.20 5.58 -1.33
N ASP A 143 0.26 6.49 -0.44
CA ASP A 143 -0.54 7.66 -0.02
C ASP A 143 -0.76 8.62 -1.20
N MET A 144 0.14 8.58 -2.21
CA MET A 144 0.07 9.46 -3.38
C MET A 144 -1.07 9.09 -4.34
N ILE A 145 -1.53 7.83 -4.33
CA ILE A 145 -2.57 7.32 -5.24
C ILE A 145 -3.93 7.15 -4.56
N SER A 146 -3.99 7.24 -3.23
CA SER A 146 -5.23 7.05 -2.45
C SER A 146 -6.30 8.05 -2.87
N GLY A 147 -7.49 7.54 -3.25
CA GLY A 147 -8.64 8.35 -3.68
C GLY A 147 -8.47 9.12 -5.00
N LYS A 148 -7.36 8.94 -5.75
CA LYS A 148 -7.05 9.71 -6.96
C LYS A 148 -7.30 8.95 -8.26
N ILE A 149 -7.48 7.64 -8.22
CA ILE A 149 -7.63 6.77 -9.40
C ILE A 149 -8.94 6.00 -9.30
N ALA A 150 -9.81 6.14 -10.30
CA ALA A 150 -11.03 5.34 -10.41
C ALA A 150 -10.68 3.84 -10.49
N GLY A 151 -11.42 3.00 -9.79
CA GLY A 151 -11.18 1.56 -9.71
C GLY A 151 -10.10 1.11 -8.74
N VAL A 152 -9.41 2.05 -8.08
CA VAL A 152 -8.33 1.75 -7.12
C VAL A 152 -8.77 2.14 -5.70
N ASN A 153 -8.84 1.16 -4.82
CA ASN A 153 -9.09 1.36 -3.40
C ASN A 153 -7.78 1.13 -2.62
N VAL A 154 -7.36 2.13 -1.86
CA VAL A 154 -6.18 2.07 -0.99
C VAL A 154 -6.63 2.24 0.45
N VAL A 155 -6.43 1.21 1.25
CA VAL A 155 -6.79 1.19 2.67
C VAL A 155 -5.52 1.03 3.50
N SER A 156 -5.16 2.02 4.30
CA SER A 156 -4.03 1.89 5.23
C SER A 156 -4.28 0.77 6.24
N SER A 157 -3.28 -0.06 6.50
CA SER A 157 -3.41 -1.18 7.44
C SER A 157 -3.63 -0.73 8.89
N SER A 158 -3.02 0.38 9.29
CA SER A 158 -3.20 1.00 10.62
C SER A 158 -2.74 2.47 10.62
N GLY A 159 -2.90 3.17 11.76
CA GLY A 159 -2.30 4.50 12.00
C GLY A 159 -0.84 4.45 12.50
N GLU A 160 -0.26 3.27 12.64
CA GLU A 160 1.10 3.07 13.13
C GLU A 160 2.15 3.58 12.14
N PRO A 161 3.24 4.21 12.63
CA PRO A 161 4.35 4.64 11.78
C PRO A 161 4.93 3.47 10.95
N GLY A 162 5.20 3.73 9.66
CA GLY A 162 5.75 2.71 8.76
C GLY A 162 4.76 1.62 8.34
N SER A 163 3.48 1.70 8.73
CA SER A 163 2.45 0.73 8.31
C SER A 163 2.24 0.76 6.80
N GLY A 164 1.95 -0.42 6.22
CA GLY A 164 1.61 -0.58 4.81
C GLY A 164 0.17 -0.20 4.49
N ALA A 165 -0.24 -0.44 3.25
CA ALA A 165 -1.64 -0.37 2.83
C ALA A 165 -2.00 -1.57 1.97
N PHE A 166 -3.27 -1.92 1.98
CA PHE A 166 -3.89 -2.85 1.05
C PHE A 166 -4.40 -2.09 -0.15
N ILE A 167 -4.05 -2.57 -1.34
CA ILE A 167 -4.49 -1.95 -2.60
C ILE A 167 -5.36 -2.96 -3.34
N ARG A 168 -6.52 -2.53 -3.78
CA ARG A 168 -7.45 -3.33 -4.57
C ARG A 168 -7.80 -2.61 -5.86
N ILE A 169 -7.67 -3.31 -6.98
CA ILE A 169 -8.07 -2.80 -8.30
C ILE A 169 -9.26 -3.62 -8.78
N ARG A 170 -10.42 -2.95 -8.98
CA ARG A 170 -11.67 -3.59 -9.44
C ARG A 170 -12.14 -4.75 -8.54
N GLY A 171 -11.95 -4.61 -7.23
CA GLY A 171 -12.27 -5.65 -6.24
C GLY A 171 -11.24 -6.77 -6.13
N GLY A 172 -11.51 -7.79 -5.31
CA GLY A 172 -10.68 -8.98 -5.20
C GLY A 172 -10.98 -10.00 -6.28
N SER A 173 -9.98 -10.78 -6.70
CA SER A 173 -10.13 -11.86 -7.68
C SER A 173 -10.07 -13.25 -7.07
N SER A 174 -9.63 -13.39 -5.83
CA SER A 174 -9.46 -14.68 -5.15
C SER A 174 -9.98 -14.65 -3.73
N LEU A 175 -10.32 -15.82 -3.19
CA LEU A 175 -10.73 -16.04 -1.80
C LEU A 175 -9.57 -16.47 -0.89
N ASN A 176 -8.46 -16.93 -1.45
CA ASN A 176 -7.31 -17.44 -0.69
C ASN A 176 -5.96 -16.89 -1.16
N ALA A 177 -5.84 -16.50 -2.44
CA ALA A 177 -4.65 -15.86 -2.97
C ALA A 177 -4.59 -14.38 -2.63
N SER A 178 -3.42 -13.77 -2.78
CA SER A 178 -3.27 -12.32 -2.66
C SER A 178 -4.18 -11.58 -3.64
N ASN A 179 -4.85 -10.55 -3.17
CA ASN A 179 -5.66 -9.64 -3.98
C ASN A 179 -4.94 -8.30 -4.25
N ASP A 180 -3.70 -8.15 -3.82
CA ASP A 180 -2.89 -6.96 -4.09
C ASP A 180 -2.38 -6.95 -5.54
N PRO A 181 -2.32 -5.78 -6.20
CA PRO A 181 -1.79 -5.67 -7.54
C PRO A 181 -0.29 -5.95 -7.57
N LEU A 182 0.21 -6.34 -8.74
CA LEU A 182 1.65 -6.39 -8.98
C LEU A 182 2.24 -4.98 -8.93
N ILE A 183 3.29 -4.80 -8.15
CA ILE A 183 4.08 -3.56 -8.12
C ILE A 183 5.31 -3.73 -9.03
N VAL A 184 5.51 -2.79 -9.95
CA VAL A 184 6.68 -2.76 -10.83
C VAL A 184 7.41 -1.43 -10.61
N ILE A 185 8.69 -1.49 -10.23
CA ILE A 185 9.50 -0.29 -9.96
C ILE A 185 10.65 -0.24 -10.97
N ASP A 186 10.66 0.76 -11.84
CA ASP A 186 11.66 0.93 -12.90
C ASP A 186 11.92 -0.34 -13.71
N GLY A 187 10.87 -1.12 -14.01
CA GLY A 187 10.95 -2.37 -14.77
C GLY A 187 11.19 -3.64 -13.94
N LEU A 188 11.50 -3.54 -12.65
CA LEU A 188 11.56 -4.69 -11.75
C LEU A 188 10.18 -5.01 -11.19
N ALA A 189 9.64 -6.17 -11.51
CA ALA A 189 8.41 -6.70 -10.95
C ALA A 189 8.67 -7.26 -9.54
N MET A 190 8.12 -6.58 -8.53
CA MET A 190 8.33 -6.90 -7.12
C MET A 190 7.54 -8.13 -6.69
N ASP A 191 8.03 -8.83 -5.68
CA ASP A 191 7.23 -9.75 -4.90
C ASP A 191 6.50 -8.97 -3.79
N ASN A 192 5.23 -9.29 -3.55
CA ASN A 192 4.41 -8.63 -2.55
C ASN A 192 4.71 -9.10 -1.10
N GLN A 193 5.53 -10.14 -0.91
CA GLN A 193 5.93 -10.58 0.43
C GLN A 193 7.00 -9.64 0.98
N GLY A 194 6.74 -9.07 2.16
CA GLY A 194 7.74 -8.30 2.92
C GLY A 194 8.67 -9.21 3.72
N VAL A 195 9.71 -8.62 4.29
CA VAL A 195 10.52 -9.22 5.37
C VAL A 195 10.24 -8.46 6.68
N LYS A 196 10.69 -8.98 7.82
CA LYS A 196 10.53 -8.29 9.12
C LYS A 196 11.01 -6.83 9.01
N GLY A 197 10.17 -5.90 9.39
CA GLY A 197 10.47 -4.47 9.32
C GLY A 197 10.13 -3.79 7.99
N LEU A 198 9.72 -4.54 6.97
CA LEU A 198 9.28 -4.07 5.68
C LEU A 198 7.88 -4.62 5.36
N SER A 199 6.86 -3.77 5.44
CA SER A 199 5.48 -4.22 5.31
C SER A 199 5.03 -4.42 3.85
N ASN A 200 5.58 -3.67 2.90
CA ASN A 200 5.29 -3.83 1.48
C ASN A 200 6.37 -3.21 0.57
N PRO A 201 6.42 -3.57 -0.73
CA PRO A 201 7.41 -3.03 -1.69
C PRO A 201 7.33 -1.51 -1.91
N LEU A 202 6.17 -0.88 -1.70
CA LEU A 202 6.01 0.57 -1.91
C LEU A 202 6.76 1.41 -0.88
N SER A 203 7.09 0.84 0.29
CA SER A 203 7.90 1.52 1.29
C SER A 203 9.38 1.64 0.92
N MET A 204 9.83 0.89 -0.10
CA MET A 204 11.22 0.93 -0.58
C MET A 204 11.54 2.19 -1.39
N VAL A 205 10.54 2.79 -2.03
CA VAL A 205 10.75 3.97 -2.88
C VAL A 205 10.51 5.24 -2.10
N ASN A 206 11.50 6.15 -2.14
CA ASN A 206 11.29 7.49 -1.60
C ASN A 206 10.24 8.22 -2.45
N PRO A 207 9.14 8.72 -1.86
CA PRO A 207 8.10 9.44 -2.60
C PRO A 207 8.63 10.65 -3.41
N ASN A 208 9.72 11.29 -2.98
CA ASN A 208 10.35 12.40 -3.69
C ASN A 208 11.04 11.98 -4.99
N ASP A 209 11.37 10.69 -5.14
CA ASP A 209 12.02 10.15 -6.34
C ASP A 209 11.01 9.70 -7.40
N ILE A 210 9.72 9.63 -7.10
CA ILE A 210 8.69 9.15 -8.01
C ILE A 210 8.37 10.21 -9.07
N GLU A 211 8.41 9.83 -10.34
CA GLU A 211 7.99 10.65 -11.48
C GLU A 211 6.52 10.41 -11.82
N SER A 212 6.11 9.13 -11.89
CA SER A 212 4.74 8.77 -12.26
C SER A 212 4.32 7.41 -11.71
N PHE A 213 3.01 7.26 -11.56
CA PHE A 213 2.32 5.98 -11.41
C PHE A 213 1.52 5.69 -12.66
N THR A 214 1.68 4.49 -13.22
CA THR A 214 0.83 3.97 -14.28
C THR A 214 0.10 2.74 -13.76
N VAL A 215 -1.23 2.79 -13.77
CA VAL A 215 -2.09 1.70 -13.28
C VAL A 215 -2.76 1.03 -14.46
N LEU A 216 -2.45 -0.25 -14.65
CA LEU A 216 -3.05 -1.13 -15.65
C LEU A 216 -4.19 -1.90 -14.99
N LYS A 217 -5.43 -1.70 -15.45
CA LYS A 217 -6.63 -2.18 -14.76
C LYS A 217 -7.35 -3.34 -15.46
N ASP A 218 -7.15 -3.52 -16.75
CA ASP A 218 -7.79 -4.58 -17.51
C ASP A 218 -6.80 -5.65 -18.01
N ALA A 219 -7.32 -6.82 -18.38
CA ALA A 219 -6.49 -7.93 -18.81
C ALA A 219 -5.76 -7.66 -20.13
N SER A 220 -6.25 -6.79 -21.02
CA SER A 220 -5.57 -6.43 -22.27
C SER A 220 -4.29 -5.63 -22.00
N ALA A 221 -4.29 -4.79 -20.95
CA ALA A 221 -3.11 -4.06 -20.51
C ALA A 221 -2.18 -4.90 -19.61
N THR A 222 -2.72 -5.83 -18.79
CA THR A 222 -1.95 -6.60 -17.81
C THR A 222 -1.48 -7.97 -18.30
N ALA A 223 -2.02 -8.51 -19.41
CA ALA A 223 -1.67 -9.84 -19.93
C ALA A 223 -0.18 -10.00 -20.24
N ILE A 224 0.53 -8.94 -20.53
CA ILE A 224 1.99 -8.96 -20.74
C ILE A 224 2.74 -9.39 -19.45
N TYR A 225 2.14 -9.20 -18.25
CA TYR A 225 2.64 -9.68 -16.96
C TYR A 225 2.07 -11.06 -16.58
N GLY A 226 1.21 -11.65 -17.43
CA GLY A 226 0.70 -13.03 -17.34
C GLY A 226 0.05 -13.35 -16.01
N SER A 227 0.58 -14.37 -15.37
CA SER A 227 0.11 -14.91 -14.10
C SER A 227 0.17 -13.95 -12.91
N ARG A 228 0.86 -12.83 -13.04
CA ARG A 228 0.98 -11.82 -11.97
C ARG A 228 0.09 -10.59 -12.20
N GLY A 229 -0.55 -10.52 -13.37
CA GLY A 229 -1.39 -9.38 -13.77
C GLY A 229 -2.86 -9.50 -13.37
N SER A 230 -3.29 -10.59 -12.70
CA SER A 230 -4.71 -10.83 -12.42
C SER A 230 -5.37 -9.75 -11.56
N ASN A 231 -4.66 -9.17 -10.61
CA ASN A 231 -5.17 -8.11 -9.72
C ASN A 231 -4.85 -6.68 -10.20
N GLY A 232 -4.43 -6.54 -11.47
CA GLY A 232 -3.93 -5.28 -11.99
C GLY A 232 -2.45 -5.08 -11.72
N VAL A 233 -1.87 -4.03 -12.31
CA VAL A 233 -0.44 -3.71 -12.18
C VAL A 233 -0.28 -2.23 -11.90
N ILE A 234 0.58 -1.89 -10.94
CA ILE A 234 1.00 -0.51 -10.64
C ILE A 234 2.46 -0.38 -11.02
N ILE A 235 2.74 0.41 -12.04
CA ILE A 235 4.10 0.71 -12.50
C ILE A 235 4.52 2.04 -11.90
N ILE A 236 5.64 2.05 -11.19
CA ILE A 236 6.26 3.23 -10.62
C ILE A 236 7.50 3.55 -11.44
N THR A 237 7.52 4.75 -12.01
CA THR A 237 8.69 5.28 -12.70
C THR A 237 9.35 6.32 -11.83
N THR A 238 10.67 6.21 -11.64
CA THR A 238 11.43 7.20 -10.87
C THR A 238 12.06 8.26 -11.76
N LYS A 239 12.29 9.45 -11.17
CA LYS A 239 12.89 10.61 -11.84
C LYS A 239 14.30 10.30 -12.35
N LYS A 240 14.63 10.77 -13.55
CA LYS A 240 15.93 10.58 -14.22
C LYS A 240 16.66 11.90 -14.39
N GLY A 241 17.96 11.85 -14.62
CA GLY A 241 18.75 12.99 -15.08
C GLY A 241 18.40 13.41 -16.51
N ARG A 242 18.83 14.58 -16.94
CA ARG A 242 18.66 15.07 -18.32
C ARG A 242 20.01 15.28 -18.98
N ALA A 243 20.18 14.76 -20.20
CA ALA A 243 21.39 14.91 -20.99
C ALA A 243 21.68 16.40 -21.24
N GLY A 244 22.97 16.78 -21.14
CA GLY A 244 23.41 18.16 -21.41
C GLY A 244 22.96 19.22 -20.39
N SER A 245 22.31 18.82 -19.29
CA SER A 245 21.89 19.77 -18.25
C SER A 245 22.99 20.05 -17.23
N ALA A 246 23.10 21.31 -16.79
CA ALA A 246 23.98 21.65 -15.66
C ALA A 246 23.57 20.91 -14.39
N PRO A 247 24.52 20.60 -13.48
CA PRO A 247 24.20 20.04 -12.18
C PRO A 247 23.23 20.94 -11.41
N LYS A 248 22.19 20.35 -10.85
CA LYS A 248 21.17 21.00 -10.01
C LYS A 248 21.07 20.25 -8.69
N VAL A 249 21.11 20.99 -7.60
CA VAL A 249 20.90 20.46 -6.25
C VAL A 249 19.50 20.87 -5.79
N SER A 250 18.76 19.93 -5.23
CA SER A 250 17.43 20.19 -4.65
C SER A 250 17.37 19.62 -3.24
N TYR A 251 16.74 20.37 -2.33
CA TYR A 251 16.42 19.92 -0.99
C TYR A 251 14.92 20.00 -0.76
N ASN A 252 14.34 18.91 -0.24
CA ASN A 252 12.96 18.87 0.25
C ASN A 252 13.00 18.46 1.71
N GLY A 253 12.39 19.24 2.57
CA GLY A 253 12.32 18.95 4.00
C GLY A 253 10.97 19.33 4.58
N ASN A 254 10.52 18.57 5.57
CA ASN A 254 9.32 18.90 6.34
C ASN A 254 9.43 18.40 7.77
N VAL A 255 8.68 19.07 8.65
CA VAL A 255 8.45 18.66 10.04
C VAL A 255 6.94 18.63 10.28
N SER A 256 6.46 17.61 11.00
CA SER A 256 5.05 17.48 11.32
C SER A 256 4.81 17.13 12.78
N ALA A 257 3.64 17.59 13.29
CA ALA A 257 3.11 17.22 14.60
C ALA A 257 1.81 16.43 14.40
N SER A 258 1.72 15.26 14.99
CA SER A 258 0.56 14.37 14.90
C SER A 258 -0.10 14.20 16.26
N ILE A 259 -1.43 14.32 16.31
CA ILE A 259 -2.23 14.23 17.53
C ILE A 259 -3.37 13.23 17.35
N VAL A 260 -3.81 12.64 18.45
CA VAL A 260 -5.01 11.77 18.48
C VAL A 260 -6.24 12.59 18.09
N LYS A 261 -7.03 12.07 17.15
CA LYS A 261 -8.23 12.75 16.63
C LYS A 261 -9.50 12.39 17.39
N LYS A 262 -9.60 11.16 17.85
CA LYS A 262 -10.79 10.63 18.55
C LYS A 262 -10.34 9.63 19.63
N TYR A 263 -10.98 9.69 20.78
CA TYR A 263 -10.91 8.72 21.87
C TYR A 263 -12.22 7.91 21.92
N MET A 264 -12.17 6.71 22.47
CA MET A 264 -13.40 5.98 22.82
C MET A 264 -14.04 6.63 24.04
N ASP A 265 -15.35 6.77 23.99
CA ASP A 265 -16.13 7.26 25.10
C ASP A 265 -16.26 6.18 26.19
N VAL A 266 -15.64 6.42 27.34
CA VAL A 266 -15.61 5.51 28.50
C VAL A 266 -15.93 6.27 29.77
N LEU A 267 -16.34 5.58 30.83
CA LEU A 267 -16.64 6.21 32.10
C LEU A 267 -15.35 6.71 32.78
N ASN A 268 -15.41 7.93 33.32
CA ASN A 268 -14.39 8.44 34.25
C ASN A 268 -14.53 7.79 35.63
N GLY A 269 -13.58 8.04 36.55
CA GLY A 269 -13.54 7.39 37.87
C GLY A 269 -14.79 7.68 38.71
N ASP A 270 -15.38 8.88 38.64
CA ASP A 270 -16.56 9.25 39.45
C ASP A 270 -17.84 8.63 38.89
N GLU A 271 -18.03 8.70 37.57
CA GLU A 271 -19.12 8.02 36.84
C GLU A 271 -19.09 6.51 37.09
N TYR A 272 -17.87 5.95 37.06
CA TYR A 272 -17.66 4.52 37.29
C TYR A 272 -18.01 4.09 38.72
N ARG A 273 -17.56 4.83 39.77
CA ARG A 273 -17.96 4.60 41.17
C ARG A 273 -19.49 4.68 41.36
N ALA A 274 -20.11 5.71 40.74
CA ALA A 274 -21.57 5.86 40.81
C ALA A 274 -22.30 4.67 40.17
N LEU A 275 -21.83 4.17 39.02
CA LEU A 275 -22.38 2.99 38.34
C LEU A 275 -22.21 1.72 39.18
N VAL A 276 -21.04 1.46 39.74
CA VAL A 276 -20.77 0.29 40.60
C VAL A 276 -21.62 0.35 41.84
N GLY A 277 -21.74 1.52 42.50
CA GLY A 277 -22.60 1.71 43.66
C GLY A 277 -24.07 1.47 43.34
N LYS A 278 -24.55 1.88 42.17
CA LYS A 278 -25.93 1.62 41.68
C LYS A 278 -26.18 0.13 41.42
N LEU A 279 -25.25 -0.56 40.77
CA LEU A 279 -25.42 -1.97 40.36
C LEU A 279 -25.29 -2.96 41.54
N TYR A 280 -24.37 -2.71 42.45
CA TYR A 280 -23.96 -3.70 43.46
C TYR A 280 -24.13 -3.20 44.90
N GLY A 281 -24.40 -1.90 45.09
CA GLY A 281 -24.48 -1.27 46.43
C GLY A 281 -23.09 -0.86 46.95
N THR A 282 -23.02 0.23 47.71
CA THR A 282 -21.76 0.79 48.26
C THR A 282 -21.14 -0.08 49.35
N GLY A 283 -21.87 -1.01 49.94
CA GLY A 283 -21.36 -2.00 50.93
C GLY A 283 -20.87 -3.31 50.28
N SER A 284 -20.90 -3.45 48.96
CA SER A 284 -20.54 -4.71 48.29
C SER A 284 -19.06 -4.93 48.23
N SER A 285 -18.64 -6.21 48.14
CA SER A 285 -17.22 -6.59 47.91
C SER A 285 -16.68 -6.00 46.61
N ARG A 286 -17.52 -5.80 45.62
CA ARG A 286 -17.14 -5.16 44.33
C ARG A 286 -16.85 -3.66 44.46
N TYR A 287 -17.65 -2.97 45.27
CA TYR A 287 -17.44 -1.53 45.55
C TYR A 287 -16.12 -1.34 46.37
N ALA A 288 -15.79 -2.29 47.22
CA ALA A 288 -14.54 -2.29 48.00
C ALA A 288 -13.28 -2.50 47.13
N LEU A 289 -13.40 -2.96 45.91
CA LEU A 289 -12.28 -3.06 44.93
C LEU A 289 -11.91 -1.73 44.30
N LEU A 290 -12.79 -0.71 44.38
CA LEU A 290 -12.59 0.59 43.75
C LEU A 290 -11.46 1.37 44.44
N GLY A 291 -10.60 2.00 43.67
CA GLY A 291 -9.59 2.95 44.12
C GLY A 291 -10.13 4.38 44.24
N ASN A 292 -9.25 5.29 44.64
CA ASN A 292 -9.54 6.72 44.79
C ASN A 292 -9.06 7.58 43.60
N ALA A 293 -8.39 6.98 42.62
CA ALA A 293 -7.89 7.69 41.46
C ALA A 293 -9.00 8.06 40.46
N ASN A 294 -8.68 8.90 39.51
CA ASN A 294 -9.50 9.20 38.35
C ASN A 294 -8.56 9.27 37.10
N THR A 295 -8.14 8.09 36.67
CA THR A 295 -7.11 7.92 35.64
C THR A 295 -7.75 7.85 34.25
N ASP A 296 -7.39 8.80 33.38
CA ASP A 296 -7.73 8.73 31.95
C ASP A 296 -6.68 7.90 31.22
N TRP A 297 -6.88 6.56 31.23
CA TRP A 297 -5.93 5.61 30.66
C TRP A 297 -5.62 5.86 29.19
N GLN A 298 -6.56 6.38 28.39
CA GLN A 298 -6.33 6.68 26.98
C GLN A 298 -5.34 7.83 26.81
N LYS A 299 -5.42 8.89 27.62
CA LYS A 299 -4.45 9.99 27.59
C LYS A 299 -3.07 9.55 28.07
N GLU A 300 -3.00 8.59 28.99
CA GLU A 300 -1.72 8.10 29.51
C GLU A 300 -0.91 7.28 28.50
N ILE A 301 -1.54 6.65 27.53
CA ILE A 301 -0.87 5.85 26.52
C ILE A 301 -0.50 6.63 25.27
N TYR A 302 -1.14 7.75 25.01
CA TYR A 302 -0.91 8.56 23.80
C TYR A 302 0.02 9.76 24.06
N ARG A 303 0.59 10.28 22.99
CA ARG A 303 1.43 11.49 22.97
C ARG A 303 1.20 12.31 21.70
N THR A 304 1.58 13.59 21.73
CA THR A 304 1.84 14.35 20.50
C THR A 304 3.13 13.82 19.88
N ALA A 305 3.07 13.38 18.64
CA ALA A 305 4.18 12.77 17.94
C ALA A 305 4.80 13.75 16.94
N ILE A 306 6.13 13.90 16.98
CA ILE A 306 6.87 14.76 16.06
C ILE A 306 7.57 13.89 15.01
N SER A 307 7.49 14.30 13.77
CA SER A 307 8.11 13.59 12.66
C SER A 307 8.81 14.55 11.71
N SER A 308 9.83 14.06 11.01
CA SER A 308 10.54 14.84 9.99
C SER A 308 10.90 13.99 8.78
N ASP A 309 10.94 14.63 7.61
CA ASP A 309 11.38 14.02 6.35
C ASP A 309 12.33 14.98 5.63
N HIS A 310 13.45 14.46 5.16
CA HIS A 310 14.49 15.22 4.49
C HIS A 310 14.98 14.48 3.25
N ASN A 311 15.08 15.17 2.13
CA ASN A 311 15.59 14.60 0.89
C ASN A 311 16.53 15.59 0.18
N VAL A 312 17.70 15.12 -0.20
CA VAL A 312 18.67 15.85 -1.03
C VAL A 312 18.83 15.13 -2.35
N THR A 313 18.73 15.86 -3.45
CA THR A 313 18.89 15.32 -4.79
C THR A 313 19.92 16.13 -5.55
N VAL A 314 20.82 15.45 -6.26
CA VAL A 314 21.76 16.01 -7.23
C VAL A 314 21.45 15.38 -8.58
N GLN A 315 21.11 16.18 -9.58
CA GLN A 315 20.82 15.71 -10.93
C GLN A 315 21.48 16.59 -11.98
N GLY A 316 21.83 16.00 -13.09
CA GLY A 316 22.48 16.68 -14.19
C GLY A 316 22.73 15.75 -15.35
N GLY A 317 23.55 16.14 -16.30
CA GLY A 317 23.96 15.27 -17.39
C GLY A 317 25.08 15.84 -18.22
N LEU A 318 26.12 15.07 -18.46
CA LEU A 318 27.02 15.26 -19.58
C LEU A 318 26.23 14.97 -20.87
N LYS A 319 26.81 15.29 -22.02
CA LYS A 319 26.12 15.17 -23.33
C LYS A 319 25.38 13.84 -23.52
N ASN A 320 26.03 12.71 -23.17
CA ASN A 320 25.50 11.35 -23.36
C ASN A 320 25.37 10.58 -22.06
N LEU A 321 25.46 11.24 -20.90
CA LEU A 321 25.45 10.62 -19.58
C LEU A 321 24.59 11.44 -18.62
N PRO A 322 23.26 11.33 -18.69
CA PRO A 322 22.38 11.86 -17.64
C PRO A 322 22.55 11.06 -16.36
N TYR A 323 22.49 11.76 -15.21
CA TYR A 323 22.61 11.15 -13.89
C TYR A 323 21.72 11.82 -12.88
N ARG A 324 21.30 11.05 -11.88
CA ARG A 324 20.59 11.52 -10.70
C ARG A 324 20.99 10.70 -9.49
N PHE A 325 21.26 11.40 -8.38
CA PHE A 325 21.54 10.82 -7.06
C PHE A 325 20.60 11.45 -6.05
N SER A 326 20.02 10.65 -5.17
CA SER A 326 19.24 11.18 -4.06
C SER A 326 19.53 10.42 -2.77
N ILE A 327 19.44 11.14 -1.65
CA ILE A 327 19.50 10.58 -0.29
C ILE A 327 18.35 11.17 0.49
N GLY A 328 17.57 10.30 1.13
CA GLY A 328 16.43 10.66 1.95
C GLY A 328 16.51 10.08 3.35
N TYR A 329 16.00 10.82 4.31
CA TYR A 329 15.79 10.37 5.69
C TYR A 329 14.38 10.71 6.13
N THR A 330 13.68 9.74 6.70
CA THR A 330 12.35 9.88 7.31
C THR A 330 12.44 9.40 8.75
N GLY A 331 12.10 10.25 9.71
CA GLY A 331 11.93 9.89 11.11
C GLY A 331 10.49 10.18 11.54
N GLN A 332 9.76 9.17 11.99
CA GLN A 332 8.36 9.27 12.33
C GLN A 332 8.08 8.68 13.72
N ASP A 333 7.74 9.53 14.67
CA ASP A 333 7.18 9.08 15.94
C ASP A 333 5.70 8.74 15.79
N GLY A 334 5.23 7.74 16.53
CA GLY A 334 3.82 7.41 16.60
C GLY A 334 3.12 8.08 17.78
N ILE A 335 1.81 8.27 17.63
CA ILE A 335 0.94 8.82 18.69
C ILE A 335 0.76 7.89 19.89
N LEU A 336 0.88 6.58 19.71
CA LEU A 336 1.00 5.63 20.81
C LEU A 336 2.44 5.67 21.32
N LYS A 337 2.63 5.86 22.64
CA LYS A 337 3.96 5.89 23.27
C LYS A 337 4.78 4.67 22.85
N THR A 338 6.09 4.82 22.73
CA THR A 338 7.10 3.83 22.30
C THR A 338 7.17 3.55 20.80
N SER A 339 6.11 3.77 20.01
CA SER A 339 6.19 3.54 18.57
C SER A 339 7.06 4.58 17.85
N ASN A 340 7.93 4.10 16.95
CA ASN A 340 8.82 4.93 16.13
C ASN A 340 9.21 4.18 14.86
N PHE A 341 9.37 4.91 13.77
CA PHE A 341 9.85 4.43 12.49
C PHE A 341 10.93 5.36 11.95
N GLN A 342 12.04 4.81 11.48
CA GLN A 342 13.10 5.55 10.80
C GLN A 342 13.45 4.85 9.50
N ARG A 343 13.66 5.62 8.44
CA ARG A 343 14.04 5.11 7.14
C ARG A 343 15.07 6.02 6.49
N THR A 344 16.16 5.42 6.03
CA THR A 344 17.15 6.05 5.17
C THR A 344 17.09 5.42 3.79
N THR A 345 17.02 6.23 2.75
CA THR A 345 17.01 5.79 1.35
C THR A 345 18.14 6.43 0.59
N ALA A 346 18.73 5.69 -0.34
CA ALA A 346 19.66 6.25 -1.33
C ALA A 346 19.29 5.70 -2.71
N SER A 347 19.32 6.54 -3.72
CA SER A 347 19.09 6.10 -5.09
C SER A 347 20.11 6.70 -6.06
N VAL A 348 20.45 5.91 -7.06
CA VAL A 348 21.33 6.30 -8.19
C VAL A 348 20.63 5.89 -9.48
N ASN A 349 20.61 6.81 -10.44
CA ASN A 349 20.14 6.57 -11.79
C ASN A 349 21.15 7.16 -12.78
N VAL A 350 21.64 6.33 -13.70
CA VAL A 350 22.59 6.73 -14.73
C VAL A 350 22.15 6.13 -16.06
N ASN A 351 22.01 6.96 -17.11
CA ASN A 351 21.47 6.57 -18.40
C ASN A 351 22.41 6.89 -19.56
N PRO A 352 23.56 6.19 -19.68
CA PRO A 352 24.48 6.45 -20.79
C PRO A 352 23.84 6.05 -22.13
N SER A 353 24.11 6.88 -23.15
CA SER A 353 23.76 6.63 -24.53
C SER A 353 25.04 6.64 -25.38
N LEU A 354 25.27 5.56 -26.11
CA LEU A 354 26.47 5.31 -26.89
C LEU A 354 26.12 5.06 -28.37
N MET A 355 27.12 5.04 -29.24
CA MET A 355 26.93 4.73 -30.67
C MET A 355 25.87 5.58 -31.34
N ASP A 356 25.95 6.89 -31.18
CA ASP A 356 24.96 7.85 -31.72
C ASP A 356 23.50 7.48 -31.38
N ASP A 357 23.26 7.15 -30.10
CA ASP A 357 21.97 6.77 -29.52
C ASP A 357 21.41 5.37 -29.91
N HIS A 358 22.21 4.53 -30.61
CA HIS A 358 21.80 3.16 -30.90
C HIS A 358 21.89 2.23 -29.72
N LEU A 359 22.83 2.47 -28.80
CA LEU A 359 22.98 1.67 -27.58
C LEU A 359 22.72 2.51 -26.34
N LYS A 360 21.64 2.22 -25.64
CA LYS A 360 21.21 2.93 -24.44
C LYS A 360 21.21 1.99 -23.24
N PHE A 361 21.70 2.52 -22.14
CA PHE A 361 21.61 1.85 -20.85
C PHE A 361 20.72 2.64 -19.90
N ASN A 362 20.01 1.91 -19.04
CA ASN A 362 19.30 2.48 -17.90
C ASN A 362 19.72 1.70 -16.66
N ILE A 363 20.58 2.31 -15.85
CA ILE A 363 21.17 1.70 -14.67
C ILE A 363 20.56 2.37 -13.44
N ASN A 364 19.84 1.61 -12.64
CA ASN A 364 19.23 2.07 -11.40
C ASN A 364 19.75 1.23 -10.24
N GLY A 365 20.06 1.91 -9.15
CA GLY A 365 20.34 1.28 -7.87
C GLY A 365 19.58 2.01 -6.77
N LYS A 366 18.95 1.27 -5.88
CA LYS A 366 18.26 1.80 -4.70
C LYS A 366 18.68 1.02 -3.48
N PHE A 367 18.91 1.73 -2.41
CA PHE A 367 19.21 1.20 -1.09
C PHE A 367 18.23 1.76 -0.10
N MET A 368 17.76 0.92 0.81
CA MET A 368 16.97 1.33 1.94
C MET A 368 17.45 0.64 3.21
N TYR A 369 17.46 1.41 4.30
CA TYR A 369 17.58 0.92 5.65
C TYR A 369 16.40 1.43 6.46
N ALA A 370 15.66 0.53 7.10
CA ALA A 370 14.54 0.88 7.97
C ALA A 370 14.75 0.32 9.38
N GLN A 371 14.33 1.11 10.36
CA GLN A 371 14.27 0.77 11.76
C GLN A 371 12.86 1.00 12.28
N ASN A 372 12.27 0.01 12.95
CA ASN A 372 10.98 0.17 13.62
C ASN A 372 11.13 -0.12 15.10
N ARG A 373 10.39 0.60 15.91
CA ARG A 373 10.03 0.22 17.26
C ARG A 373 8.52 0.15 17.33
N TYR A 374 8.01 -1.05 17.54
CA TYR A 374 6.57 -1.32 17.60
C TYR A 374 6.05 -1.11 19.01
N ALA A 375 4.95 -0.38 19.15
CA ALA A 375 4.26 -0.32 20.42
C ALA A 375 3.38 -1.56 20.60
N LYS A 376 3.20 -1.99 21.86
CA LYS A 376 2.27 -3.06 22.20
C LYS A 376 0.83 -2.54 22.04
N THR A 377 0.21 -2.78 20.88
CA THR A 377 -1.12 -2.25 20.50
C THR A 377 -2.26 -2.72 21.42
N ASP A 378 -2.08 -3.87 22.12
CA ASP A 378 -3.03 -4.33 23.15
C ASP A 378 -3.26 -3.27 24.25
N ALA A 379 -2.31 -2.35 24.45
CA ALA A 379 -2.47 -1.23 25.39
C ALA A 379 -3.69 -0.35 25.07
N ILE A 380 -4.10 -0.25 23.78
CA ILE A 380 -5.25 0.56 23.36
C ILE A 380 -6.54 -0.07 23.89
N GLY A 381 -6.75 -1.37 23.66
CA GLY A 381 -7.91 -2.10 24.18
C GLY A 381 -7.94 -2.14 25.71
N ASN A 382 -6.77 -2.33 26.35
CA ASN A 382 -6.66 -2.27 27.79
C ASN A 382 -6.98 -0.87 28.35
N ALA A 383 -6.57 0.22 27.68
CA ALA A 383 -6.88 1.58 28.13
C ALA A 383 -8.38 1.92 28.06
N ILE A 384 -9.12 1.28 27.15
CA ILE A 384 -10.57 1.38 27.08
C ILE A 384 -11.24 0.63 28.24
N GLY A 385 -10.73 -0.58 28.57
CA GLY A 385 -11.35 -1.48 29.52
C GLY A 385 -10.76 -1.48 30.93
N PHE A 386 -9.70 -0.75 31.21
CA PHE A 386 -9.08 -0.76 32.55
C PHE A 386 -9.85 0.14 33.53
N ASP A 387 -9.92 -0.28 34.81
CA ASP A 387 -10.63 0.44 35.89
C ASP A 387 -10.06 1.87 36.06
N PRO A 388 -10.85 2.94 35.81
CA PRO A 388 -10.38 4.32 35.93
C PRO A 388 -10.18 4.78 37.36
N THR A 389 -10.61 3.99 38.39
CA THR A 389 -10.42 4.33 39.79
C THR A 389 -9.06 3.93 40.32
N GLN A 390 -8.25 3.22 39.52
CA GLN A 390 -6.94 2.74 39.92
C GLN A 390 -5.83 3.69 39.46
N PRO A 391 -4.73 3.84 40.24
CA PRO A 391 -3.60 4.67 39.84
C PRO A 391 -2.70 3.93 38.83
N ILE A 392 -1.84 4.67 38.12
CA ILE A 392 -0.86 4.08 37.19
C ILE A 392 0.15 3.23 37.95
N THR A 393 0.67 3.77 39.06
CA THR A 393 1.68 3.12 39.93
C THR A 393 1.23 3.15 41.36
N SER A 394 1.81 2.22 42.16
CA SER A 394 1.56 2.14 43.60
C SER A 394 2.83 1.68 44.33
N SER A 395 3.05 2.23 45.51
CA SER A 395 4.14 1.83 46.41
C SER A 395 3.84 0.60 47.24
N ASP A 396 2.60 0.04 47.15
CA ASP A 396 2.24 -1.19 47.87
C ASP A 396 3.19 -2.33 47.44
N PRO A 397 3.84 -3.03 48.40
CA PRO A 397 4.78 -4.11 48.12
C PRO A 397 4.25 -5.22 47.21
N LYS A 398 2.94 -5.44 47.12
CA LYS A 398 2.33 -6.44 46.25
C LYS A 398 2.53 -6.13 44.73
N PHE A 399 2.85 -4.88 44.38
CA PHE A 399 3.15 -4.48 43.00
C PHE A 399 4.65 -4.42 42.69
N LYS A 400 5.52 -4.70 43.64
CA LYS A 400 6.97 -4.65 43.41
C LYS A 400 7.41 -5.51 42.24
N ARG A 401 6.76 -6.66 42.05
CA ARG A 401 7.04 -7.53 40.91
C ARG A 401 6.66 -6.95 39.56
N PHE A 402 5.66 -6.07 39.54
CA PHE A 402 5.23 -5.34 38.34
C PHE A 402 5.93 -3.97 38.19
N ASN A 403 7.14 -3.84 38.76
CA ASN A 403 7.91 -2.59 38.76
C ASN A 403 7.15 -1.39 39.37
N GLY A 404 6.27 -1.64 40.36
CA GLY A 404 5.44 -0.61 40.94
C GLY A 404 4.19 -0.23 40.14
N TYR A 405 3.99 -0.81 38.93
CA TYR A 405 2.73 -0.59 38.18
C TYR A 405 1.58 -1.30 38.87
N TRP A 406 0.49 -0.57 39.06
CA TRP A 406 -0.71 -1.13 39.65
C TRP A 406 -1.30 -2.21 38.74
N GLN A 407 -1.69 -3.37 39.30
CA GLN A 407 -2.23 -4.51 38.55
C GLN A 407 -3.27 -5.26 39.37
N TRP A 408 -4.26 -5.85 38.72
CA TRP A 408 -5.17 -6.80 39.32
C TRP A 408 -4.42 -8.07 39.74
N VAL A 409 -4.31 -8.33 41.05
CA VAL A 409 -3.55 -9.46 41.61
C VAL A 409 -4.39 -10.28 42.56
N GLN A 410 -4.09 -11.56 42.64
CA GLN A 410 -4.67 -12.51 43.64
C GLN A 410 -3.61 -13.04 44.58
N ASN A 411 -4.03 -13.42 45.80
CA ASN A 411 -3.19 -14.03 46.81
C ASN A 411 -2.91 -15.50 46.45
N SER A 412 -2.22 -15.75 45.41
CA SER A 412 -1.79 -17.06 44.94
C SER A 412 -0.46 -16.91 44.23
N PRO A 413 0.60 -17.65 44.61
CA PRO A 413 1.85 -17.60 43.89
C PRO A 413 1.67 -17.99 42.42
N ALA A 414 2.44 -17.35 41.55
CA ALA A 414 2.50 -17.76 40.15
C ALA A 414 3.07 -19.18 40.03
N THR A 415 2.62 -19.95 39.03
CA THR A 415 3.05 -21.33 38.79
C THR A 415 4.57 -21.46 38.71
N PHE A 416 5.24 -20.44 38.18
CA PHE A 416 6.66 -20.40 37.89
C PHE A 416 7.50 -19.71 38.98
N ASP A 417 6.89 -18.98 39.94
CA ASP A 417 7.60 -18.32 41.04
C ASP A 417 6.81 -18.38 42.34
N LYS A 418 7.04 -19.45 43.02
CA LYS A 418 6.43 -19.68 44.35
C LYS A 418 7.01 -18.78 45.43
N SER A 419 8.08 -18.05 45.18
CA SER A 419 8.70 -17.11 46.14
C SER A 419 7.88 -15.83 46.28
N TRP A 420 7.08 -15.47 45.25
CA TRP A 420 6.18 -14.31 45.28
C TRP A 420 4.75 -14.72 45.62
N PRO A 421 4.14 -14.16 46.68
CA PRO A 421 2.85 -14.62 47.18
C PRO A 421 1.65 -14.19 46.30
N TYR A 422 1.88 -13.39 45.26
CA TYR A 422 0.82 -12.85 44.40
C TYR A 422 1.03 -13.28 42.96
N SER A 423 -0.06 -13.36 42.23
CA SER A 423 -0.03 -13.47 40.77
C SER A 423 -1.05 -12.52 40.13
N LYS A 424 -0.86 -12.14 38.86
CA LYS A 424 -1.86 -11.43 38.08
C LYS A 424 -3.11 -12.31 37.95
N ILE A 425 -4.29 -11.72 38.07
CA ILE A 425 -5.54 -12.42 37.76
C ILE A 425 -5.57 -12.60 36.23
N ALA A 426 -5.59 -13.84 35.75
CA ALA A 426 -5.39 -14.18 34.34
C ALA A 426 -6.34 -13.47 33.39
N LEU A 427 -7.63 -13.37 33.74
CA LEU A 427 -8.67 -12.75 32.93
C LEU A 427 -8.75 -11.22 33.08
N ALA A 428 -8.06 -10.65 34.07
CA ALA A 428 -8.08 -9.21 34.29
C ALA A 428 -7.25 -8.47 33.24
N GLY A 429 -7.70 -7.27 32.89
CA GLY A 429 -6.95 -6.36 32.05
C GLY A 429 -5.53 -6.12 32.58
N SER A 430 -4.60 -5.79 31.72
CA SER A 430 -3.23 -5.41 32.07
C SER A 430 -3.12 -3.89 32.13
N ASN A 431 -2.32 -3.36 33.06
CA ASN A 431 -2.05 -1.93 33.11
C ASN A 431 -1.52 -1.42 31.75
N PRO A 432 -2.23 -0.50 31.08
CA PRO A 432 -1.91 -0.10 29.71
C PRO A 432 -0.54 0.55 29.54
N VAL A 433 -0.10 1.34 30.53
CA VAL A 433 1.23 2.00 30.52
C VAL A 433 2.33 0.95 30.69
N SER A 434 2.13 0.03 31.63
CA SER A 434 3.05 -1.08 31.86
C SER A 434 3.23 -1.96 30.60
N LEU A 435 2.17 -2.20 29.84
CA LEU A 435 2.25 -2.95 28.59
C LEU A 435 3.17 -2.28 27.57
N LEU A 436 3.15 -0.96 27.47
CA LEU A 436 4.00 -0.22 26.52
C LEU A 436 5.47 -0.20 26.98
N GLU A 437 5.70 0.03 28.28
CA GLU A 437 7.05 0.21 28.79
C GLU A 437 7.81 -1.12 29.00
N ALA A 438 7.08 -2.21 29.27
CA ALA A 438 7.65 -3.53 29.43
C ALA A 438 7.96 -4.26 28.11
N ASN A 439 7.61 -3.70 26.97
CA ASN A 439 7.85 -4.29 25.66
C ASN A 439 8.83 -3.43 24.86
N ASP A 440 9.93 -4.03 24.41
CA ASP A 440 10.85 -3.45 23.45
C ASP A 440 10.89 -4.37 22.22
N ASP A 441 10.04 -4.05 21.24
CA ASP A 441 9.86 -4.80 20.01
C ASP A 441 10.44 -3.96 18.86
N ARG A 442 11.57 -4.38 18.30
CA ARG A 442 12.32 -3.65 17.28
C ARG A 442 12.56 -4.50 16.05
N SER A 443 12.63 -3.84 14.91
CA SER A 443 13.10 -4.48 13.70
C SER A 443 14.10 -3.59 12.96
N HIS A 444 15.00 -4.24 12.24
CA HIS A 444 15.94 -3.64 11.31
C HIS A 444 15.79 -4.33 9.98
N ALA A 445 15.62 -3.55 8.92
CA ALA A 445 15.52 -4.09 7.59
C ALA A 445 16.45 -3.37 6.62
N TYR A 446 17.09 -4.14 5.76
CA TYR A 446 17.90 -3.66 4.65
C TYR A 446 17.28 -4.14 3.34
N ASP A 447 17.30 -3.27 2.35
CA ASP A 447 16.88 -3.62 1.01
C ASP A 447 17.81 -3.03 -0.04
N TYR A 448 18.18 -3.85 -1.00
CA TYR A 448 19.02 -3.50 -2.14
C TYR A 448 18.25 -3.88 -3.41
N MET A 449 17.84 -2.90 -4.17
CA MET A 449 17.13 -3.11 -5.42
C MET A 449 17.92 -2.47 -6.56
N GLY A 450 17.98 -3.15 -7.70
CA GLY A 450 18.65 -2.59 -8.88
C GLY A 450 18.23 -3.25 -10.17
N ASN A 451 18.45 -2.50 -11.26
CA ASN A 451 18.33 -3.03 -12.60
C ASN A 451 19.36 -2.42 -13.54
N VAL A 452 19.75 -3.21 -14.53
CA VAL A 452 20.53 -2.79 -15.69
C VAL A 452 19.73 -3.18 -16.93
N GLU A 453 19.23 -2.16 -17.60
CA GLU A 453 18.47 -2.27 -18.83
C GLU A 453 19.37 -1.87 -20.00
N VAL A 454 19.37 -2.65 -21.06
CA VAL A 454 20.12 -2.43 -22.29
C VAL A 454 19.12 -2.39 -23.44
N ASP A 455 19.14 -1.33 -24.20
CA ASP A 455 18.32 -1.15 -25.39
C ASP A 455 19.24 -0.90 -26.57
N TYR A 456 19.28 -1.82 -27.53
CA TYR A 456 20.13 -1.75 -28.70
C TYR A 456 19.31 -1.73 -29.99
N GLN A 457 19.33 -0.59 -30.67
CA GLN A 457 18.78 -0.41 -32.01
C GLN A 457 19.82 -0.90 -33.02
N ILE A 458 19.48 -1.93 -33.80
CA ILE A 458 20.46 -2.65 -34.65
C ILE A 458 20.91 -1.75 -35.78
N HIS A 459 22.21 -1.50 -35.87
CA HIS A 459 22.80 -0.69 -36.93
C HIS A 459 22.52 -1.28 -38.33
N GLY A 460 22.03 -0.43 -39.24
CA GLY A 460 21.67 -0.81 -40.60
C GLY A 460 20.33 -1.55 -40.71
N PHE A 461 19.66 -1.77 -39.60
CA PHE A 461 18.32 -2.29 -39.54
C PHE A 461 17.59 -1.70 -38.30
N GLU A 462 17.46 -0.37 -38.30
CA GLU A 462 17.00 0.42 -37.15
C GLU A 462 15.53 0.14 -36.76
N ASP A 463 14.76 -0.52 -37.63
CA ASP A 463 13.41 -0.99 -37.35
C ASP A 463 13.43 -2.15 -36.31
N LEU A 464 14.57 -2.82 -36.09
CA LEU A 464 14.71 -3.92 -35.14
C LEU A 464 15.52 -3.50 -33.90
N ARG A 465 15.00 -3.81 -32.73
CA ARG A 465 15.55 -3.45 -31.44
C ARG A 465 15.66 -4.68 -30.52
N LEU A 466 16.81 -4.84 -29.89
CA LEU A 466 17.03 -5.82 -28.83
C LEU A 466 16.95 -5.10 -27.48
N HIS A 467 16.11 -5.60 -26.62
CA HIS A 467 16.00 -5.12 -25.24
C HIS A 467 16.33 -6.23 -24.25
N MET A 468 17.16 -5.93 -23.25
CA MET A 468 17.50 -6.83 -22.16
C MET A 468 17.42 -6.09 -20.85
N ASN A 469 16.88 -6.74 -19.82
CA ASN A 469 16.81 -6.20 -18.46
C ASN A 469 17.23 -7.27 -17.45
N PHE A 470 18.30 -6.98 -16.70
CA PHE A 470 18.71 -7.71 -15.52
C PHE A 470 18.29 -6.92 -14.29
N SER A 471 17.45 -7.49 -13.46
CA SER A 471 16.95 -6.80 -12.28
C SER A 471 16.84 -7.74 -11.10
N GLY A 472 16.90 -7.17 -9.90
CA GLY A 472 16.71 -7.93 -8.68
C GLY A 472 16.56 -7.06 -7.45
N ASP A 473 16.02 -7.65 -6.41
CA ASP A 473 16.01 -7.14 -5.06
C ASP A 473 16.51 -8.18 -4.06
N TRP A 474 17.20 -7.70 -3.06
CA TRP A 474 17.65 -8.48 -1.92
C TRP A 474 17.27 -7.77 -0.64
N SER A 475 16.39 -8.41 0.14
CA SER A 475 15.91 -7.89 1.42
C SER A 475 16.39 -8.77 2.58
N ASN A 476 16.77 -8.13 3.67
CA ASN A 476 17.06 -8.78 4.96
C ASN A 476 16.29 -8.04 6.04
N GLY A 477 15.55 -8.77 6.86
CA GLY A 477 14.82 -8.24 8.00
C GLY A 477 15.12 -9.03 9.26
N ASN A 478 15.45 -8.32 10.35
CA ASN A 478 15.66 -8.87 11.67
C ASN A 478 14.67 -8.21 12.63
N LYS A 479 14.00 -9.02 13.44
CA LYS A 479 13.09 -8.54 14.47
C LYS A 479 13.53 -9.12 15.81
N GLU A 480 13.67 -8.24 16.80
CA GLU A 480 13.98 -8.58 18.19
C GLU A 480 12.86 -8.08 19.08
N GLN A 481 12.26 -8.98 19.85
CA GLN A 481 11.25 -8.65 20.82
C GLN A 481 11.73 -9.05 22.22
N ASN A 482 11.85 -8.05 23.07
CA ASN A 482 12.21 -8.22 24.47
C ASN A 482 11.03 -7.78 25.35
N VAL A 483 10.53 -8.70 26.16
CA VAL A 483 9.48 -8.43 27.14
C VAL A 483 10.09 -8.57 28.53
N GLU A 484 10.01 -7.52 29.30
CA GLU A 484 10.57 -7.45 30.64
C GLU A 484 9.92 -8.47 31.61
N PRO A 485 10.68 -9.02 32.57
CA PRO A 485 10.15 -9.97 33.54
C PRO A 485 8.98 -9.45 34.37
N TRP A 486 8.87 -8.14 34.52
CA TRP A 486 7.79 -7.47 35.24
C TRP A 486 6.55 -7.18 34.41
N SER A 487 6.53 -7.54 33.13
CA SER A 487 5.40 -7.30 32.25
C SER A 487 4.15 -8.08 32.68
N PRO A 488 2.99 -7.43 32.78
CA PRO A 488 1.76 -8.13 33.12
C PRO A 488 1.23 -9.02 31.97
N SER A 489 1.77 -8.89 30.77
CA SER A 489 1.38 -9.71 29.62
C SER A 489 2.09 -11.05 29.54
N ASN A 490 3.13 -11.26 30.37
CA ASN A 490 3.93 -12.47 30.33
C ASN A 490 3.90 -13.24 31.66
N PHE A 491 3.53 -14.50 31.59
CA PHE A 491 3.55 -15.45 32.74
C PHE A 491 4.92 -16.10 32.94
N TYR A 492 5.88 -15.89 32.02
CA TYR A 492 7.20 -16.55 32.02
C TYR A 492 8.28 -15.48 32.19
N TYR A 493 8.53 -14.89 33.22
CA TYR A 493 9.70 -14.06 33.60
C TYR A 493 10.52 -13.47 32.45
N GLY A 494 9.89 -12.64 31.65
CA GLY A 494 10.46 -12.13 30.45
C GLY A 494 10.29 -13.08 29.26
N TYR A 495 10.43 -12.53 28.09
CA TYR A 495 10.31 -13.24 26.82
C TYR A 495 11.26 -12.60 25.84
N HIS A 496 12.05 -13.41 25.17
CA HIS A 496 12.99 -12.96 24.16
C HIS A 496 12.69 -13.70 22.86
N LYS A 497 12.49 -12.96 21.81
CA LYS A 497 12.27 -13.53 20.48
C LYS A 497 13.16 -12.83 19.47
N TYR A 498 13.82 -13.61 18.64
CA TYR A 498 14.63 -13.15 17.54
C TYR A 498 14.19 -13.84 16.26
N ASP A 499 13.69 -13.06 15.29
CA ASP A 499 13.27 -13.51 13.97
C ASP A 499 14.20 -12.92 12.92
N THR A 500 14.66 -13.74 11.97
CA THR A 500 15.39 -13.30 10.78
C THR A 500 14.69 -13.77 9.54
N GLU A 501 14.50 -12.88 8.60
CA GLU A 501 13.94 -13.18 7.27
C GLU A 501 14.83 -12.59 6.18
N ASN A 502 15.09 -13.39 5.18
CA ASN A 502 15.88 -13.01 4.01
C ASN A 502 15.11 -13.35 2.76
N LYS A 503 15.22 -12.51 1.76
CA LYS A 503 14.59 -12.72 0.47
C LYS A 503 15.50 -12.23 -0.65
N TYR A 504 15.53 -12.94 -1.76
CA TYR A 504 15.93 -12.36 -3.02
C TYR A 504 14.96 -12.72 -4.15
N ASN A 505 14.85 -11.81 -5.10
CA ASN A 505 14.07 -11.93 -6.29
C ASN A 505 14.98 -11.50 -7.46
N LEU A 506 15.31 -12.42 -8.35
CA LEU A 506 16.12 -12.17 -9.54
C LEU A 506 15.23 -12.30 -10.77
N ASN A 507 15.35 -11.36 -11.67
CA ASN A 507 14.58 -11.33 -12.91
C ASN A 507 15.49 -11.02 -14.10
N TYR A 508 15.35 -11.79 -15.15
CA TYR A 508 15.97 -11.56 -16.45
C TYR A 508 14.88 -11.52 -17.53
N THR A 509 14.86 -10.47 -18.32
CA THR A 509 13.95 -10.30 -19.44
C THR A 509 14.72 -9.94 -20.70
N ALA A 510 14.41 -10.58 -21.81
CA ALA A 510 14.95 -10.24 -23.11
C ALA A 510 13.87 -10.31 -24.18
N TYR A 511 13.81 -9.32 -25.06
CA TYR A 511 12.90 -9.34 -26.19
C TYR A 511 13.47 -8.67 -27.43
N LEU A 512 13.00 -9.12 -28.58
CA LEU A 512 13.19 -8.44 -29.86
C LEU A 512 11.92 -7.70 -30.21
N GLN A 513 12.05 -6.46 -30.64
CA GLN A 513 10.95 -5.62 -31.09
C GLN A 513 11.22 -5.12 -32.49
N TYR A 514 10.27 -5.35 -33.38
CA TYR A 514 10.27 -4.82 -34.75
C TYR A 514 9.20 -3.73 -34.84
N TYR A 515 9.65 -2.52 -35.15
CA TYR A 515 8.77 -1.36 -35.31
C TYR A 515 8.92 -0.80 -36.72
N LYS A 516 7.82 -0.63 -37.45
CA LYS A 516 7.84 -0.06 -38.79
C LYS A 516 6.60 0.77 -39.11
N ASP A 517 6.83 1.94 -39.67
CA ASP A 517 5.81 2.75 -40.30
C ASP A 517 5.68 2.37 -41.78
N PHE A 518 4.61 1.65 -42.11
CA PHE A 518 4.22 1.34 -43.49
C PHE A 518 3.29 2.43 -43.98
N LEU A 519 3.62 3.09 -45.11
CA LEU A 519 2.82 4.20 -45.61
C LEU A 519 2.58 5.26 -44.49
N LYS A 520 2.22 6.48 -44.83
CA LYS A 520 2.19 7.60 -43.85
C LYS A 520 1.31 7.40 -42.60
N ASN A 521 0.44 6.40 -42.58
CA ASN A 521 -0.62 6.26 -41.55
C ASN A 521 -0.83 4.81 -41.09
N GLN A 522 0.19 3.94 -41.17
CA GLN A 522 0.12 2.57 -40.66
C GLN A 522 1.35 2.28 -39.80
N HIS A 523 1.13 2.01 -38.53
CA HIS A 523 2.19 1.70 -37.59
C HIS A 523 2.07 0.25 -37.16
N PHE A 524 3.15 -0.48 -37.27
CA PHE A 524 3.24 -1.89 -36.89
C PHE A 524 4.36 -2.06 -35.87
N ASP A 525 4.03 -2.59 -34.72
CA ASP A 525 4.95 -2.88 -33.62
C ASP A 525 4.70 -4.31 -33.16
N VAL A 526 5.68 -5.19 -33.32
CA VAL A 526 5.63 -6.58 -32.88
C VAL A 526 6.83 -6.88 -32.00
N MET A 527 6.59 -7.50 -30.89
CA MET A 527 7.66 -7.99 -30.01
C MET A 527 7.46 -9.44 -29.62
N GLY A 528 8.57 -10.16 -29.43
CA GLY A 528 8.61 -11.50 -28.86
C GLY A 528 9.73 -11.62 -27.85
N GLY A 529 9.46 -12.23 -26.71
CA GLY A 529 10.41 -12.22 -25.60
C GLY A 529 10.34 -13.41 -24.69
N TYR A 530 11.30 -13.44 -23.82
CA TYR A 530 11.56 -14.43 -22.79
C TYR A 530 11.77 -13.74 -21.45
N GLU A 531 11.22 -14.31 -20.37
CA GLU A 531 11.46 -13.90 -19.00
C GLU A 531 11.80 -15.13 -18.16
N TRP A 532 12.79 -14.96 -17.30
CA TRP A 532 13.16 -15.91 -16.27
C TRP A 532 13.17 -15.21 -14.93
N ARG A 533 12.62 -15.87 -13.90
CA ARG A 533 12.53 -15.38 -12.56
C ARG A 533 12.87 -16.45 -11.54
N HIS A 534 13.59 -16.07 -10.49
CA HIS A 534 13.88 -16.90 -9.33
C HIS A 534 13.61 -16.12 -8.06
N GLU A 535 12.72 -16.64 -7.24
CA GLU A 535 12.40 -16.10 -5.91
C GLU A 535 12.83 -17.11 -4.86
N LYS A 536 13.48 -16.60 -3.81
CA LYS A 536 13.88 -17.40 -2.65
C LYS A 536 13.65 -16.62 -1.39
N TYR A 537 13.08 -17.30 -0.41
CA TYR A 537 12.73 -16.77 0.88
C TYR A 537 13.15 -17.76 1.96
N TRP A 538 13.88 -17.30 3.01
CA TRP A 538 14.35 -18.15 4.09
C TRP A 538 14.49 -17.35 5.37
N GLY A 539 14.38 -18.02 6.52
CA GLY A 539 14.49 -17.38 7.80
C GLY A 539 14.68 -18.37 8.93
N ASN A 540 14.86 -17.80 10.08
CA ASN A 540 14.88 -18.55 11.34
C ASN A 540 14.22 -17.73 12.43
N TYR A 541 13.72 -18.40 13.44
CA TYR A 541 13.36 -17.74 14.69
C TYR A 541 13.93 -18.53 15.87
N ASN A 542 14.14 -17.82 16.98
CA ASN A 542 14.47 -18.37 18.27
C ASN A 542 13.72 -17.57 19.33
N ASP A 543 12.90 -18.23 20.13
CA ASP A 543 12.21 -17.61 21.26
C ASP A 543 12.40 -18.40 22.55
N TYR A 544 12.44 -17.70 23.68
CA TYR A 544 12.60 -18.30 24.98
C TYR A 544 12.21 -17.33 26.11
N GLY A 545 11.76 -17.88 27.24
CA GLY A 545 11.70 -17.20 28.53
C GLY A 545 12.96 -17.45 29.34
N ILE A 546 13.05 -16.85 30.53
CA ILE A 546 14.15 -17.06 31.47
C ILE A 546 13.60 -17.55 32.82
N HIS A 547 14.18 -18.57 33.40
CA HIS A 547 13.81 -19.03 34.74
C HIS A 547 14.16 -17.97 35.81
N PRO A 548 13.20 -17.56 36.64
CA PRO A 548 13.40 -16.45 37.58
C PRO A 548 14.18 -16.83 38.86
N ALA A 549 14.07 -18.08 39.33
CA ALA A 549 14.56 -18.51 40.62
C ALA A 549 14.81 -20.03 40.66
N GLY A 550 15.50 -20.48 41.70
CA GLY A 550 15.81 -21.90 41.91
C GLY A 550 17.09 -22.35 41.24
N ALA A 551 17.27 -23.68 41.10
CA ALA A 551 18.47 -24.28 40.51
C ALA A 551 18.66 -23.91 39.02
N ASP A 552 17.59 -23.48 38.34
CA ASP A 552 17.58 -23.09 36.92
C ASP A 552 17.52 -21.58 36.71
N ALA A 553 17.71 -20.78 37.78
CA ALA A 553 17.68 -19.32 37.65
C ALA A 553 18.65 -18.81 36.58
N GLY A 554 18.15 -17.95 35.69
CA GLY A 554 18.91 -17.41 34.56
C GLY A 554 19.03 -18.35 33.36
N LYS A 555 18.57 -19.61 33.40
CA LYS A 555 18.55 -20.52 32.27
C LYS A 555 17.36 -20.20 31.35
N ARG A 556 17.53 -20.51 30.07
CA ARG A 556 16.45 -20.41 29.09
C ARG A 556 15.34 -21.42 29.39
N TYR A 557 14.12 -20.95 29.28
CA TYR A 557 12.91 -21.73 29.49
C TYR A 557 12.05 -21.77 28.23
N ASN A 558 11.54 -22.96 27.88
CA ASN A 558 10.68 -23.18 26.74
C ASN A 558 11.27 -22.60 25.40
N GLU A 559 12.58 -22.90 25.18
CA GLU A 559 13.25 -22.43 23.98
C GLU A 559 12.70 -23.14 22.75
N GLN A 560 12.23 -22.34 21.78
CA GLN A 560 11.77 -22.83 20.49
C GLN A 560 12.63 -22.25 19.38
N LYS A 561 13.03 -23.09 18.46
CA LYS A 561 13.82 -22.72 17.29
C LYS A 561 13.19 -23.32 16.04
N SER A 562 13.17 -22.57 14.97
CA SER A 562 12.78 -23.04 13.64
C SER A 562 13.60 -22.37 12.57
N GLU A 563 13.90 -23.13 11.54
CA GLU A 563 14.49 -22.66 10.28
C GLU A 563 13.59 -23.10 9.14
N TRP A 564 13.44 -22.24 8.16
CA TRP A 564 12.60 -22.52 7.01
C TRP A 564 13.20 -21.89 5.74
N LYS A 565 12.86 -22.48 4.61
CA LYS A 565 13.31 -22.06 3.29
C LYS A 565 12.24 -22.40 2.25
N SER A 566 11.99 -21.47 1.34
CA SER A 566 11.08 -21.63 0.22
C SER A 566 11.69 -20.99 -1.01
N GLU A 567 11.54 -21.63 -2.19
CA GLU A 567 12.02 -21.07 -3.45
C GLU A 567 11.19 -21.59 -4.62
N HIS A 568 11.02 -20.72 -5.62
CA HIS A 568 10.35 -21.11 -6.85
C HIS A 568 10.89 -20.34 -8.07
N TYR A 569 10.60 -20.91 -9.24
CA TYR A 569 10.99 -20.39 -10.53
C TYR A 569 9.79 -20.15 -11.42
N LEU A 570 9.85 -19.08 -12.21
CA LEU A 570 8.91 -18.80 -13.29
C LEU A 570 9.68 -18.58 -14.59
N VAL A 571 9.24 -19.27 -15.64
CA VAL A 571 9.78 -19.10 -17.01
C VAL A 571 8.63 -18.71 -17.92
N SER A 572 8.81 -17.68 -18.73
CA SER A 572 7.74 -17.16 -19.56
C SER A 572 8.19 -16.86 -20.98
N PHE A 573 7.33 -17.16 -21.92
CA PHE A 573 7.45 -16.73 -23.32
C PHE A 573 6.25 -15.86 -23.67
N TYR A 574 6.50 -14.75 -24.35
CA TYR A 574 5.43 -13.83 -24.67
C TYR A 574 5.62 -13.14 -26.03
N GLY A 575 4.53 -12.75 -26.63
CA GLY A 575 4.51 -11.93 -27.83
C GLY A 575 3.39 -10.89 -27.73
N ARG A 576 3.63 -9.73 -28.30
CA ARG A 576 2.66 -8.64 -28.44
C ARG A 576 2.74 -8.03 -29.81
N MET A 577 1.60 -7.74 -30.39
CA MET A 577 1.43 -7.01 -31.63
C MET A 577 0.55 -5.79 -31.38
N ASN A 578 1.02 -4.62 -31.78
CA ASN A 578 0.25 -3.40 -31.87
C ASN A 578 0.18 -2.98 -33.33
N TYR A 579 -1.02 -2.72 -33.82
CA TYR A 579 -1.25 -2.22 -35.17
C TYR A 579 -2.16 -1.00 -35.14
N SER A 580 -1.71 0.09 -35.75
CA SER A 580 -2.50 1.31 -35.92
C SER A 580 -2.74 1.56 -37.40
N LEU A 581 -4.02 1.65 -37.78
CA LEU A 581 -4.45 1.94 -39.12
C LEU A 581 -5.07 3.34 -39.19
N LEU A 582 -4.56 4.17 -40.10
CA LEU A 582 -4.99 5.56 -40.36
C LEU A 582 -4.94 6.46 -39.11
N ASP A 583 -4.09 6.11 -38.11
CA ASP A 583 -4.04 6.77 -36.80
C ASP A 583 -5.38 6.80 -36.05
N ARG A 584 -6.36 5.97 -36.42
CA ARG A 584 -7.73 5.94 -35.91
C ARG A 584 -8.11 4.61 -35.31
N TYR A 585 -7.74 3.50 -35.96
CA TYR A 585 -8.10 2.15 -35.55
C TYR A 585 -6.87 1.47 -35.01
N MET A 586 -6.92 1.09 -33.78
CA MET A 586 -5.80 0.48 -33.06
C MET A 586 -6.17 -0.92 -32.62
N LEU A 587 -5.32 -1.89 -32.87
CA LEU A 587 -5.46 -3.28 -32.44
C LEU A 587 -4.23 -3.67 -31.64
N THR A 588 -4.44 -4.22 -30.45
CA THR A 588 -3.41 -4.85 -29.65
C THR A 588 -3.76 -6.32 -29.45
N ALA A 589 -2.83 -7.22 -29.69
CA ALA A 589 -2.97 -8.63 -29.37
C ALA A 589 -1.74 -9.08 -28.56
N THR A 590 -1.95 -9.84 -27.47
CA THR A 590 -0.88 -10.37 -26.64
C THR A 590 -1.14 -11.84 -26.36
N PHE A 591 -0.07 -12.63 -26.41
CA PHE A 591 -0.08 -14.02 -25.97
C PHE A 591 1.10 -14.26 -25.04
N ARG A 592 0.84 -14.88 -23.89
CA ARG A 592 1.88 -15.22 -22.92
C ARG A 592 1.66 -16.66 -22.42
N ALA A 593 2.76 -17.38 -22.27
CA ALA A 593 2.81 -18.71 -21.66
C ALA A 593 3.76 -18.65 -20.45
N ASP A 594 3.24 -18.96 -19.26
CA ASP A 594 3.99 -18.97 -18.00
C ASP A 594 4.14 -20.39 -17.49
N GLY A 595 5.35 -20.83 -17.19
CA GLY A 595 5.67 -22.12 -16.59
C GLY A 595 6.21 -21.94 -15.17
N SER A 596 5.49 -22.45 -14.18
CA SER A 596 5.84 -22.32 -12.76
C SER A 596 6.29 -23.63 -12.14
N SER A 597 7.30 -23.56 -11.26
CA SER A 597 7.75 -24.71 -10.46
C SER A 597 6.79 -25.05 -9.31
N ARG A 598 5.79 -24.20 -9.01
CA ARG A 598 4.78 -24.46 -7.97
C ARG A 598 3.76 -25.55 -8.33
N PHE A 599 3.76 -25.99 -9.59
CA PHE A 599 2.81 -27.00 -10.10
C PHE A 599 3.50 -28.31 -10.51
N ALA A 600 2.78 -29.40 -10.42
CA ALA A 600 3.23 -30.71 -10.85
C ALA A 600 3.44 -30.78 -12.38
N LYS A 601 4.14 -31.84 -12.82
CA LYS A 601 4.30 -32.13 -14.26
C LYS A 601 2.91 -32.28 -14.91
N GLY A 602 2.68 -31.56 -16.01
CA GLY A 602 1.39 -31.52 -16.72
C GLY A 602 0.54 -30.29 -16.41
N HIS A 603 0.75 -29.62 -15.26
CA HIS A 603 0.01 -28.41 -14.84
C HIS A 603 0.87 -27.14 -14.76
N LYS A 604 2.17 -27.23 -15.07
CA LYS A 604 3.12 -26.11 -14.94
C LYS A 604 2.78 -24.90 -15.82
N TRP A 605 2.25 -25.15 -17.03
CA TRP A 605 2.04 -24.10 -18.02
C TRP A 605 0.64 -23.52 -17.98
N GLY A 606 0.57 -22.19 -17.85
CA GLY A 606 -0.63 -21.37 -18.04
C GLY A 606 -0.52 -20.55 -19.32
N TYR A 607 -1.65 -20.34 -20.02
CA TYR A 607 -1.71 -19.61 -21.29
C TYR A 607 -2.67 -18.43 -21.16
N PHE A 608 -2.18 -17.24 -21.49
CA PHE A 608 -2.86 -15.96 -21.22
C PHE A 608 -2.96 -15.10 -22.48
N PRO A 609 -3.96 -15.37 -23.35
CA PRO A 609 -4.24 -14.55 -24.52
C PRO A 609 -5.00 -13.27 -24.14
N SER A 610 -4.79 -12.20 -24.89
CA SER A 610 -5.60 -10.99 -24.82
C SER A 610 -5.70 -10.26 -26.16
N ALA A 611 -6.78 -9.49 -26.33
CA ALA A 611 -6.99 -8.62 -27.48
C ALA A 611 -7.68 -7.33 -27.04
N ALA A 612 -7.31 -6.22 -27.67
CA ALA A 612 -7.98 -4.95 -27.46
C ALA A 612 -8.09 -4.15 -28.76
N PHE A 613 -9.17 -3.41 -28.89
CA PHE A 613 -9.47 -2.54 -30.02
C PHE A 613 -9.73 -1.11 -29.53
N GLY A 614 -9.15 -0.13 -30.22
CA GLY A 614 -9.36 1.30 -29.97
C GLY A 614 -9.78 2.02 -31.25
N TRP A 615 -10.77 2.92 -31.12
CA TRP A 615 -11.25 3.75 -32.22
C TRP A 615 -11.25 5.22 -31.82
N LYS A 616 -10.39 6.03 -32.44
CA LYS A 616 -10.37 7.50 -32.31
C LYS A 616 -11.42 8.13 -33.21
N VAL A 617 -12.61 8.31 -32.69
CA VAL A 617 -13.77 8.84 -33.44
C VAL A 617 -13.55 10.29 -33.84
N ASN A 618 -12.85 11.09 -33.01
CA ASN A 618 -12.55 12.50 -33.33
C ASN A 618 -11.69 12.68 -34.58
N GLU A 619 -10.96 11.63 -35.02
CA GLU A 619 -10.15 11.67 -36.26
C GLU A 619 -10.98 11.34 -37.51
N GLU A 620 -12.23 10.96 -37.36
CA GLU A 620 -13.12 10.67 -38.50
C GLU A 620 -13.54 11.92 -39.27
N ALA A 621 -13.73 11.77 -40.55
CA ALA A 621 -14.07 12.89 -41.45
C ALA A 621 -15.34 13.63 -41.00
N PHE A 622 -16.37 12.90 -40.48
CA PHE A 622 -17.62 13.47 -39.99
C PHE A 622 -17.48 14.22 -38.65
N MET A 623 -16.39 14.01 -37.89
CA MET A 623 -16.11 14.67 -36.61
C MET A 623 -15.20 15.90 -36.74
N LYS A 624 -14.44 16.04 -37.83
CA LYS A 624 -13.41 17.10 -37.99
C LYS A 624 -13.98 18.54 -37.92
N ASN A 625 -15.27 18.73 -38.19
CA ASN A 625 -15.91 20.03 -38.10
C ASN A 625 -16.40 20.37 -36.67
N ILE A 626 -16.39 19.42 -35.73
CA ILE A 626 -16.87 19.61 -34.37
C ILE A 626 -15.69 20.01 -33.47
N LYS A 627 -15.29 21.30 -33.56
CA LYS A 627 -14.13 21.86 -32.81
C LYS A 627 -14.24 21.82 -31.27
N SER A 628 -15.44 21.56 -30.74
CA SER A 628 -15.66 21.42 -29.29
C SER A 628 -15.20 20.08 -28.72
N ILE A 629 -14.97 19.08 -29.56
CA ILE A 629 -14.50 17.76 -29.18
C ILE A 629 -13.01 17.65 -29.55
N SER A 630 -12.14 17.65 -28.53
CA SER A 630 -10.69 17.52 -28.71
C SER A 630 -10.26 16.05 -28.76
N GLU A 631 -10.98 15.19 -28.04
CA GLU A 631 -10.77 13.74 -28.01
C GLU A 631 -12.12 13.02 -27.85
N LEU A 632 -12.30 11.95 -28.59
CA LEU A 632 -13.35 10.96 -28.38
C LEU A 632 -12.83 9.63 -28.87
N LYS A 633 -12.57 8.71 -27.95
CA LYS A 633 -12.02 7.39 -28.24
C LYS A 633 -12.85 6.31 -27.56
N PHE A 634 -13.25 5.29 -28.31
CA PHE A 634 -13.86 4.06 -27.81
C PHE A 634 -12.81 2.98 -27.68
N ARG A 635 -12.93 2.17 -26.61
CA ARG A 635 -12.05 1.06 -26.30
C ARG A 635 -12.86 -0.20 -26.00
N LEU A 636 -12.41 -1.34 -26.52
CA LEU A 636 -12.92 -2.66 -26.19
C LEU A 636 -11.73 -3.55 -25.87
N GLY A 637 -11.81 -4.31 -24.78
CA GLY A 637 -10.75 -5.20 -24.33
C GLY A 637 -11.30 -6.52 -23.82
N TRP A 638 -10.57 -7.58 -24.13
CA TRP A 638 -10.77 -8.93 -23.60
C TRP A 638 -9.41 -9.53 -23.29
N GLY A 639 -9.34 -10.33 -22.22
CA GLY A 639 -8.12 -11.08 -21.96
C GLY A 639 -8.23 -12.01 -20.76
N MET A 640 -7.25 -12.89 -20.69
CA MET A 640 -7.08 -13.88 -19.61
C MET A 640 -5.79 -13.59 -18.86
N THR A 641 -5.82 -13.72 -17.54
CA THR A 641 -4.65 -13.65 -16.66
C THR A 641 -4.70 -14.80 -15.66
N GLY A 642 -3.56 -15.19 -15.11
CA GLY A 642 -3.45 -16.25 -14.13
C GLY A 642 -3.16 -15.75 -12.73
N GLN A 643 -3.23 -16.67 -11.74
CA GLN A 643 -2.82 -16.42 -10.35
C GLN A 643 -2.27 -17.73 -9.75
N GLN A 644 -1.19 -17.63 -8.99
CA GLN A 644 -0.57 -18.77 -8.27
C GLN A 644 -0.26 -18.46 -6.79
N GLU A 645 -0.52 -17.23 -6.32
CA GLU A 645 -0.12 -16.80 -4.98
C GLU A 645 -0.92 -17.47 -3.84
N GLY A 646 -1.96 -18.24 -4.19
CA GLY A 646 -2.77 -19.00 -3.24
C GLY A 646 -2.19 -20.34 -2.83
N ILE A 647 -1.05 -20.74 -3.40
CA ILE A 647 -0.38 -22.03 -3.11
C ILE A 647 1.05 -21.81 -2.61
N GLY A 648 1.49 -22.70 -1.72
CA GLY A 648 2.89 -22.79 -1.32
C GLY A 648 3.76 -23.45 -2.39
N ASP A 649 5.07 -23.30 -2.28
CA ASP A 649 6.01 -23.75 -3.31
C ASP A 649 6.02 -25.27 -3.55
N TYR A 650 5.58 -26.06 -2.57
CA TYR A 650 5.68 -27.53 -2.59
C TYR A 650 4.34 -28.27 -2.36
N GLN A 651 3.20 -27.58 -2.37
CA GLN A 651 1.87 -28.17 -2.05
C GLN A 651 1.40 -29.25 -3.04
N TYR A 652 2.01 -29.33 -4.22
CA TYR A 652 1.75 -30.42 -5.17
C TYR A 652 2.52 -31.71 -4.86
N PHE A 653 3.44 -31.66 -3.88
CA PHE A 653 4.38 -32.71 -3.57
C PHE A 653 4.21 -33.18 -2.13
N ALA A 654 4.34 -34.52 -1.89
CA ALA A 654 4.23 -35.06 -0.54
C ALA A 654 5.43 -34.64 0.32
N THR A 655 5.18 -33.80 1.31
CA THR A 655 6.17 -33.30 2.27
C THR A 655 5.87 -33.81 3.68
N TYR A 656 6.88 -33.73 4.54
CA TYR A 656 6.77 -34.10 5.94
C TYR A 656 7.28 -32.96 6.82
N GLN A 657 6.54 -32.66 7.87
CA GLN A 657 6.89 -31.65 8.86
C GLN A 657 7.46 -32.33 10.09
N GLN A 658 8.53 -31.75 10.64
CA GLN A 658 9.01 -32.12 11.96
C GLN A 658 8.06 -31.50 13.01
N PRO A 659 7.42 -32.31 13.88
CA PRO A 659 6.53 -31.78 14.90
C PRO A 659 7.30 -30.97 15.94
N THR A 660 6.66 -29.93 16.48
CA THR A 660 7.13 -29.24 17.69
C THR A 660 6.87 -30.14 18.90
N GLU A 661 7.66 -30.01 19.96
CA GLU A 661 7.72 -30.90 21.15
C GLU A 661 6.38 -31.30 21.78
N THR A 662 5.33 -30.53 21.55
CA THR A 662 4.01 -30.73 22.17
C THR A 662 3.03 -31.53 21.30
N GLN A 663 3.31 -31.74 20.02
CA GLN A 663 2.29 -32.21 19.07
C GLN A 663 2.35 -33.69 18.68
N ALA A 664 3.45 -34.39 18.82
CA ALA A 664 3.52 -35.81 18.53
C ALA A 664 4.71 -36.52 19.21
N LEU A 665 4.70 -36.60 20.53
CA LEU A 665 5.52 -37.55 21.23
C LEU A 665 4.85 -38.94 21.09
N TYR A 666 5.36 -39.78 20.19
CA TYR A 666 5.01 -41.19 20.20
C TYR A 666 5.99 -41.93 21.13
N PRO A 667 5.54 -42.46 22.27
CA PRO A 667 6.42 -43.11 23.25
C PRO A 667 7.12 -44.37 22.71
N ALA A 668 6.61 -44.95 21.62
CA ALA A 668 7.16 -46.15 21.00
C ALA A 668 8.42 -45.92 20.15
N ALA A 669 8.80 -44.67 19.89
CA ALA A 669 9.95 -44.36 19.03
C ALA A 669 11.22 -43.92 19.82
N GLY A 670 11.26 -44.12 21.12
CA GLY A 670 12.37 -43.64 21.96
C GLY A 670 12.41 -42.10 22.00
N ASN A 671 13.60 -41.52 21.97
CA ASN A 671 13.75 -40.04 21.93
C ASN A 671 13.56 -39.43 20.54
N GLY A 672 12.90 -40.12 19.59
CA GLY A 672 12.72 -39.69 18.23
C GLY A 672 11.39 -38.95 18.01
N TYR A 673 11.43 -37.84 17.26
CA TYR A 673 10.24 -37.20 16.72
C TYR A 673 9.76 -38.01 15.49
N GLN A 674 8.45 -38.24 15.40
CA GLN A 674 7.86 -38.80 14.21
C GLN A 674 7.48 -37.66 13.24
N TYR A 675 7.99 -37.67 12.01
CA TYR A 675 7.59 -36.69 11.00
C TYR A 675 6.11 -36.85 10.68
N ILE A 676 5.39 -35.73 10.59
CA ILE A 676 3.98 -35.67 10.24
C ILE A 676 3.86 -35.38 8.75
N PRO A 677 3.20 -36.22 7.94
CA PRO A 677 2.96 -35.94 6.55
C PRO A 677 1.99 -34.75 6.38
N GLU A 678 2.30 -33.89 5.40
CA GLU A 678 1.47 -32.73 5.08
C GLU A 678 0.46 -33.05 3.98
N PRO A 679 -0.75 -32.44 4.00
CA PRO A 679 -1.69 -32.56 2.91
C PRO A 679 -1.11 -32.04 1.60
N TYR A 680 -1.27 -32.77 0.50
CA TYR A 680 -0.78 -32.37 -0.80
C TYR A 680 -1.80 -32.63 -1.92
N ASN A 681 -1.66 -31.92 -3.04
CA ASN A 681 -2.52 -32.08 -4.19
C ASN A 681 -1.73 -31.95 -5.50
N PRO A 682 -1.46 -33.07 -6.23
CA PRO A 682 -0.70 -33.04 -7.47
C PRO A 682 -1.47 -32.40 -8.64
N ASP A 683 -2.80 -32.26 -8.54
CA ASP A 683 -3.68 -31.74 -9.60
C ASP A 683 -3.88 -30.22 -9.52
N LEU A 684 -3.08 -29.53 -8.68
CA LEU A 684 -3.13 -28.07 -8.58
C LEU A 684 -2.79 -27.42 -9.92
N LYS A 685 -3.62 -26.45 -10.33
CA LYS A 685 -3.47 -25.65 -11.55
C LYS A 685 -3.69 -24.18 -11.28
N TRP A 686 -3.45 -23.35 -12.28
CA TRP A 686 -3.61 -21.90 -12.24
C TRP A 686 -5.07 -21.50 -11.95
N GLU A 687 -5.28 -20.52 -11.04
CA GLU A 687 -6.51 -19.73 -11.10
C GLU A 687 -6.51 -18.92 -12.38
N THR A 688 -7.66 -18.77 -13.02
CA THR A 688 -7.79 -18.05 -14.28
C THR A 688 -8.84 -16.95 -14.18
N THR A 689 -8.44 -15.71 -14.48
CA THR A 689 -9.34 -14.55 -14.52
C THR A 689 -9.57 -14.12 -15.95
N ILE A 690 -10.83 -14.07 -16.38
CA ILE A 690 -11.27 -13.56 -17.67
C ILE A 690 -11.89 -12.19 -17.46
N THR A 691 -11.47 -11.20 -18.23
CA THR A 691 -11.96 -9.82 -18.13
C THR A 691 -12.46 -9.34 -19.47
N TYR A 692 -13.64 -8.70 -19.48
CA TYR A 692 -14.19 -7.90 -20.56
C TYR A 692 -14.24 -6.45 -20.11
N ASN A 693 -13.82 -5.53 -20.96
CA ASN A 693 -13.82 -4.09 -20.69
C ASN A 693 -14.32 -3.31 -21.90
N ALA A 694 -15.16 -2.32 -21.66
CA ALA A 694 -15.55 -1.32 -22.66
C ALA A 694 -15.35 0.07 -22.05
N GLY A 695 -14.77 1.00 -22.81
CA GLY A 695 -14.44 2.32 -22.28
C GLY A 695 -14.58 3.43 -23.32
N ILE A 696 -14.75 4.65 -22.80
CA ILE A 696 -14.78 5.89 -23.58
C ILE A 696 -13.83 6.88 -22.92
N ASP A 697 -12.88 7.42 -23.71
CA ASP A 697 -12.07 8.57 -23.32
C ASP A 697 -12.56 9.80 -24.06
N PHE A 698 -12.67 10.93 -23.39
CA PHE A 698 -13.17 12.16 -23.97
C PHE A 698 -12.44 13.40 -23.45
N ALA A 699 -12.27 14.39 -24.35
CA ALA A 699 -11.84 15.73 -23.99
C ALA A 699 -12.65 16.74 -24.81
N LEU A 700 -13.26 17.70 -24.13
CA LEU A 700 -14.20 18.67 -24.65
C LEU A 700 -13.74 20.10 -24.36
N ALA A 701 -14.25 21.05 -25.18
CA ALA A 701 -14.05 22.50 -25.03
C ALA A 701 -12.55 22.87 -24.86
N LYS A 702 -11.69 22.39 -25.75
CA LYS A 702 -10.23 22.63 -25.72
C LYS A 702 -9.61 22.11 -24.40
N ASN A 703 -9.99 20.92 -23.96
CA ASN A 703 -9.53 20.26 -22.73
C ASN A 703 -9.93 20.96 -21.41
N ILE A 704 -10.94 21.84 -21.42
CA ILE A 704 -11.55 22.33 -20.18
C ILE A 704 -12.20 21.17 -19.43
N LEU A 705 -12.84 20.26 -20.14
CA LEU A 705 -13.45 19.05 -19.59
C LEU A 705 -12.78 17.83 -20.22
N SER A 706 -12.23 16.93 -19.42
CA SER A 706 -11.65 15.66 -19.89
C SER A 706 -11.95 14.54 -18.90
N GLY A 707 -12.06 13.31 -19.40
CA GLY A 707 -12.37 12.19 -18.53
C GLY A 707 -12.41 10.86 -19.27
N SER A 708 -12.75 9.82 -18.49
CA SER A 708 -12.98 8.47 -19.01
C SER A 708 -14.12 7.79 -18.27
N ILE A 709 -14.80 6.89 -18.95
CA ILE A 709 -15.80 6.00 -18.37
C ILE A 709 -15.47 4.59 -18.86
N ASP A 710 -15.36 3.65 -17.91
CA ASP A 710 -15.11 2.24 -18.18
C ASP A 710 -16.20 1.37 -17.55
N VAL A 711 -16.64 0.35 -18.26
CA VAL A 711 -17.53 -0.71 -17.78
C VAL A 711 -16.78 -2.03 -17.91
N TYR A 712 -16.80 -2.84 -16.88
CA TYR A 712 -16.08 -4.10 -16.88
C TYR A 712 -16.89 -5.25 -16.27
N HIS A 713 -16.61 -6.44 -16.78
CA HIS A 713 -17.04 -7.70 -16.19
C HIS A 713 -15.82 -8.62 -16.07
N ARG A 714 -15.61 -9.18 -14.89
CA ARG A 714 -14.46 -9.99 -14.53
C ARG A 714 -14.94 -11.26 -13.85
N LYS A 715 -14.50 -12.41 -14.35
CA LYS A 715 -14.83 -13.73 -13.80
C LYS A 715 -13.54 -14.51 -13.53
N THR A 716 -13.34 -14.91 -12.27
CA THR A 716 -12.26 -15.82 -11.85
C THR A 716 -12.81 -17.21 -11.66
N LYS A 717 -12.15 -18.18 -12.26
CA LYS A 717 -12.46 -19.61 -12.19
C LYS A 717 -11.29 -20.36 -11.56
N ASP A 718 -11.60 -21.59 -11.11
CA ASP A 718 -10.58 -22.47 -10.53
C ASP A 718 -9.88 -21.84 -9.32
N LEU A 719 -10.65 -21.16 -8.45
CA LEU A 719 -10.11 -20.53 -7.24
C LEU A 719 -9.38 -21.57 -6.38
N LEU A 720 -8.21 -21.19 -5.91
CA LEU A 720 -7.40 -21.97 -4.98
C LEU A 720 -7.97 -21.84 -3.57
N MET A 721 -8.56 -22.89 -3.05
CA MET A 721 -9.22 -22.88 -1.73
C MET A 721 -8.87 -24.12 -0.94
N ALA A 722 -8.75 -23.95 0.39
CA ALA A 722 -8.65 -25.08 1.31
C ALA A 722 -10.04 -25.76 1.41
N ALA A 723 -10.20 -26.87 0.71
CA ALA A 723 -11.44 -27.64 0.64
C ALA A 723 -11.38 -28.87 1.56
N PRO A 724 -12.50 -29.29 2.17
CA PRO A 724 -12.57 -30.55 2.89
C PRO A 724 -12.34 -31.72 1.93
N VAL A 725 -11.73 -32.76 2.42
CA VAL A 725 -11.54 -34.05 1.71
C VAL A 725 -12.12 -35.20 2.51
N ALA A 726 -12.49 -36.27 1.83
CA ALA A 726 -12.96 -37.47 2.50
C ALA A 726 -11.91 -37.98 3.49
N ALA A 727 -12.36 -38.47 4.62
CA ALA A 727 -11.49 -39.02 5.64
C ALA A 727 -10.58 -40.11 5.02
N MET A 728 -9.30 -40.09 5.37
CA MET A 728 -8.25 -41.01 4.89
C MET A 728 -7.90 -40.90 3.39
N SER A 729 -8.49 -39.97 2.64
CA SER A 729 -8.10 -39.73 1.24
C SER A 729 -6.87 -38.86 1.09
N ASN A 730 -6.45 -38.21 2.15
CA ASN A 730 -5.25 -37.34 2.22
C ASN A 730 -4.73 -37.31 3.67
N PHE A 731 -3.54 -36.78 3.90
CA PHE A 731 -2.93 -36.73 5.23
C PHE A 731 -3.60 -35.70 6.18
N GLY A 732 -4.46 -34.84 5.66
CA GLY A 732 -5.29 -33.91 6.44
C GLY A 732 -6.75 -33.98 6.03
N ASN A 733 -7.62 -33.35 6.81
CA ASN A 733 -9.05 -33.25 6.52
C ASN A 733 -9.39 -32.12 5.53
N ARG A 734 -8.42 -31.29 5.18
CA ARG A 734 -8.53 -30.22 4.19
C ARG A 734 -7.26 -30.19 3.32
N VAL A 735 -7.44 -29.87 2.05
CA VAL A 735 -6.34 -29.72 1.09
C VAL A 735 -6.67 -28.58 0.13
N THR A 736 -5.64 -27.86 -0.34
CA THR A 736 -5.83 -26.83 -1.38
C THR A 736 -6.27 -27.49 -2.70
N LYS A 737 -7.38 -27.01 -3.25
CA LYS A 737 -7.95 -27.47 -4.54
C LYS A 737 -8.36 -26.27 -5.38
N ASN A 738 -8.38 -26.46 -6.71
CA ASN A 738 -8.95 -25.50 -7.66
C ASN A 738 -10.47 -25.68 -7.72
N VAL A 739 -11.18 -24.94 -6.86
CA VAL A 739 -12.64 -25.04 -6.73
C VAL A 739 -13.20 -23.65 -6.48
N GLY A 740 -14.35 -23.37 -7.07
CA GLY A 740 -15.00 -22.08 -6.86
C GLY A 740 -14.84 -21.10 -8.01
N GLU A 741 -15.76 -20.14 -8.03
CA GLU A 741 -15.82 -19.07 -9.01
C GLU A 741 -16.25 -17.76 -8.34
N LEU A 742 -15.68 -16.64 -8.80
CA LEU A 742 -15.94 -15.30 -8.30
C LEU A 742 -16.18 -14.35 -9.47
N GLU A 743 -17.12 -13.44 -9.34
CA GLU A 743 -17.42 -12.43 -10.34
C GLU A 743 -17.37 -11.01 -9.75
N ASN A 744 -16.84 -10.07 -10.55
CA ASN A 744 -16.89 -8.62 -10.29
C ASN A 744 -17.44 -7.91 -11.53
N THR A 745 -18.44 -7.07 -11.35
CA THR A 745 -18.99 -6.23 -12.41
C THR A 745 -19.06 -4.80 -11.92
N GLY A 746 -18.56 -3.85 -12.71
CA GLY A 746 -18.52 -2.48 -12.25
C GLY A 746 -18.42 -1.43 -13.33
N VAL A 747 -18.55 -0.19 -12.85
CA VAL A 747 -18.43 1.03 -13.66
C VAL A 747 -17.45 1.97 -12.96
N GLU A 748 -16.55 2.54 -13.74
CA GLU A 748 -15.56 3.53 -13.30
C GLU A 748 -15.74 4.81 -14.11
N GLY A 749 -15.64 5.95 -13.46
CA GLY A 749 -15.65 7.25 -14.11
C GLY A 749 -14.59 8.16 -13.53
N SER A 750 -13.92 8.91 -14.40
CA SER A 750 -13.03 10.00 -14.00
C SER A 750 -13.38 11.26 -14.79
N LEU A 751 -13.31 12.40 -14.12
CA LEU A 751 -13.62 13.70 -14.73
C LEU A 751 -12.66 14.75 -14.20
N THR A 752 -11.96 15.44 -15.10
CA THR A 752 -11.13 16.60 -14.78
C THR A 752 -11.74 17.84 -15.43
N VAL A 753 -11.95 18.87 -14.63
CA VAL A 753 -12.48 20.17 -15.06
C VAL A 753 -11.45 21.25 -14.76
N ARG A 754 -11.16 22.08 -15.76
CA ARG A 754 -10.25 23.24 -15.65
C ARG A 754 -11.01 24.53 -15.94
N PRO A 755 -11.81 25.03 -14.98
CA PRO A 755 -12.71 26.15 -15.20
C PRO A 755 -11.98 27.49 -15.40
N ILE A 756 -10.78 27.62 -14.85
CA ILE A 756 -9.96 28.83 -14.95
C ILE A 756 -8.55 28.44 -15.42
N ARG A 757 -8.11 29.07 -16.54
CA ARG A 757 -6.78 28.90 -17.14
C ARG A 757 -6.30 30.25 -17.64
N THR A 758 -5.89 31.12 -16.71
CA THR A 758 -5.27 32.41 -17.02
C THR A 758 -3.82 32.42 -16.54
N ALA A 759 -3.05 33.43 -16.89
CA ALA A 759 -1.68 33.60 -16.43
C ALA A 759 -1.58 33.64 -14.89
N ASP A 760 -2.52 34.35 -14.24
CA ASP A 760 -2.53 34.54 -12.78
C ASP A 760 -3.29 33.45 -12.04
N TRP A 761 -4.35 32.91 -12.63
CA TRP A 761 -5.25 31.95 -12.00
C TRP A 761 -5.32 30.64 -12.78
N GLN A 762 -5.05 29.54 -12.11
CA GLN A 762 -5.28 28.20 -12.64
C GLN A 762 -6.10 27.41 -11.62
N TRP A 763 -7.18 26.81 -12.06
CA TRP A 763 -8.01 25.95 -11.20
C TRP A 763 -8.29 24.63 -11.90
N GLU A 764 -7.91 23.54 -11.23
CA GLU A 764 -8.17 22.19 -11.68
C GLU A 764 -8.94 21.43 -10.58
N ILE A 765 -9.97 20.73 -11.00
CA ILE A 765 -10.78 19.86 -10.15
C ILE A 765 -10.83 18.49 -10.83
N THR A 766 -10.43 17.44 -10.11
CA THR A 766 -10.50 16.06 -10.59
C THR A 766 -11.37 15.25 -9.66
N GLY A 767 -12.43 14.65 -10.21
CA GLY A 767 -13.32 13.72 -9.51
C GLY A 767 -13.24 12.33 -10.11
N ASN A 768 -13.42 11.31 -9.30
CA ASN A 768 -13.56 9.93 -9.74
C ASN A 768 -14.67 9.21 -8.97
N VAL A 769 -15.28 8.24 -9.62
CA VAL A 769 -16.30 7.38 -9.05
C VAL A 769 -16.06 5.94 -9.48
N THR A 770 -16.29 5.02 -8.56
CA THR A 770 -16.24 3.58 -8.83
C THR A 770 -17.45 2.92 -8.21
N TYR A 771 -18.14 2.12 -9.00
CA TYR A 771 -19.12 1.15 -8.53
C TYR A 771 -18.61 -0.25 -8.83
N ASN A 772 -18.57 -1.13 -7.84
CA ASN A 772 -18.21 -2.54 -8.00
C ASN A 772 -19.19 -3.44 -7.28
N LYS A 773 -19.73 -4.43 -7.99
CA LYS A 773 -20.56 -5.51 -7.44
C LYS A 773 -19.78 -6.81 -7.53
N ASN A 774 -19.48 -7.37 -6.37
CA ASN A 774 -18.81 -8.67 -6.24
C ASN A 774 -19.84 -9.75 -5.94
N LYS A 775 -19.58 -10.99 -6.39
CA LYS A 775 -20.44 -12.14 -6.13
C LYS A 775 -19.62 -13.44 -6.13
N VAL A 776 -19.76 -14.23 -5.09
CA VAL A 776 -19.31 -15.63 -5.07
C VAL A 776 -20.29 -16.45 -5.91
N VAL A 777 -19.81 -17.06 -6.98
CA VAL A 777 -20.64 -17.84 -7.91
C VAL A 777 -20.68 -19.29 -7.52
N LYS A 778 -19.51 -19.83 -7.12
CA LYS A 778 -19.36 -21.24 -6.74
C LYS A 778 -18.32 -21.37 -5.62
N LEU A 779 -18.56 -22.30 -4.69
CA LEU A 779 -17.64 -22.68 -3.61
C LEU A 779 -17.20 -24.14 -3.73
N ALA A 780 -16.24 -24.53 -2.90
CA ALA A 780 -15.79 -25.91 -2.73
C ALA A 780 -16.83 -26.74 -1.97
N GLY A 781 -16.92 -28.04 -2.32
CA GLY A 781 -17.91 -28.93 -1.72
C GLY A 781 -19.33 -28.53 -2.12
N ASP A 782 -20.35 -29.15 -1.72
CA ASP A 782 -21.74 -28.95 -2.18
C ASP A 782 -22.35 -27.56 -1.88
N GLY A 783 -21.55 -26.49 -2.06
CA GLY A 783 -21.98 -25.11 -1.81
C GLY A 783 -22.09 -24.72 -0.34
N GLN A 784 -21.48 -25.51 0.55
CA GLN A 784 -21.55 -25.26 1.98
C GLN A 784 -20.91 -23.90 2.36
N PRO A 785 -21.54 -23.15 3.29
CA PRO A 785 -20.98 -21.91 3.80
C PRO A 785 -19.58 -22.09 4.38
N ILE A 786 -18.69 -21.14 4.18
CA ILE A 786 -17.33 -21.12 4.76
C ILE A 786 -17.25 -19.99 5.77
N PRO A 787 -17.49 -20.26 7.08
CA PRO A 787 -17.44 -19.23 8.12
C PRO A 787 -16.01 -18.74 8.36
N TYR A 788 -15.88 -17.42 8.65
CA TYR A 788 -14.63 -16.77 9.04
C TYR A 788 -14.91 -15.48 9.84
N GLY A 789 -13.88 -14.78 10.29
CA GLY A 789 -14.03 -13.55 11.06
C GLY A 789 -14.42 -13.82 12.51
N ASP A 790 -13.50 -14.43 13.26
CA ASP A 790 -13.68 -14.73 14.68
C ASP A 790 -13.86 -13.47 15.53
N ILE A 791 -14.89 -13.43 16.34
CA ILE A 791 -15.16 -12.34 17.30
C ILE A 791 -14.66 -12.63 18.71
N GLY A 792 -14.04 -13.78 18.96
CA GLY A 792 -13.37 -14.11 20.23
C GLY A 792 -14.31 -14.50 21.37
N LEU A 793 -15.47 -15.07 21.09
CA LEU A 793 -16.42 -15.60 22.10
C LEU A 793 -16.35 -17.13 22.26
N GLY A 794 -15.31 -17.76 21.78
CA GLY A 794 -15.14 -19.22 21.76
C GLY A 794 -15.09 -19.79 20.35
N THR A 795 -14.85 -21.10 20.26
CA THR A 795 -14.72 -21.80 18.97
C THR A 795 -16.02 -21.69 18.16
N GLY A 796 -15.90 -21.28 16.90
CA GLY A 796 -17.04 -21.15 15.98
C GLY A 796 -17.77 -19.80 16.05
N SER A 797 -17.36 -18.87 16.91
CA SER A 797 -17.96 -17.52 17.00
C SER A 797 -17.52 -16.61 15.84
N THR A 798 -17.94 -16.94 14.64
CA THR A 798 -17.59 -16.19 13.42
C THR A 798 -18.73 -15.30 12.96
N ALA A 799 -18.44 -14.02 12.64
CA ALA A 799 -19.44 -13.03 12.20
C ALA A 799 -19.59 -12.92 10.68
N MET A 800 -18.75 -13.60 9.91
CA MET A 800 -18.71 -13.49 8.45
C MET A 800 -18.72 -14.88 7.81
N CYS A 801 -19.15 -14.92 6.54
CA CYS A 801 -19.20 -16.19 5.80
C CYS A 801 -19.06 -15.95 4.29
N HIS A 802 -18.33 -16.86 3.60
CA HIS A 802 -18.41 -16.99 2.15
C HIS A 802 -19.55 -17.91 1.80
N GLN A 803 -20.46 -17.47 0.92
CA GLN A 803 -21.63 -18.23 0.45
C GLN A 803 -21.88 -17.95 -1.02
N GLU A 804 -22.31 -18.98 -1.75
CA GLU A 804 -22.76 -18.83 -3.14
C GLU A 804 -23.93 -17.85 -3.24
N GLY A 805 -23.86 -16.97 -4.23
CA GLY A 805 -24.84 -15.92 -4.45
C GLY A 805 -24.60 -14.63 -3.68
N GLN A 806 -23.78 -14.64 -2.63
CA GLN A 806 -23.47 -13.48 -1.78
C GLN A 806 -22.18 -12.79 -2.22
N PRO A 807 -22.01 -11.49 -1.90
CA PRO A 807 -20.72 -10.82 -2.03
C PRO A 807 -19.72 -11.35 -0.99
N ILE A 808 -18.43 -11.28 -1.31
CA ILE A 808 -17.39 -11.49 -0.30
C ILE A 808 -17.52 -10.43 0.79
N GLY A 809 -17.10 -10.76 2.00
CA GLY A 809 -17.22 -9.84 3.14
C GLY A 809 -18.62 -9.75 3.74
N SER A 810 -19.52 -10.68 3.41
CA SER A 810 -20.88 -10.71 3.97
C SER A 810 -20.86 -11.11 5.42
N PHE A 811 -21.57 -10.33 6.25
CA PHE A 811 -21.83 -10.69 7.63
C PHE A 811 -22.89 -11.77 7.69
N TRP A 812 -22.64 -12.78 8.52
CA TRP A 812 -23.54 -13.92 8.76
C TRP A 812 -23.88 -13.96 10.25
N VAL A 813 -25.01 -13.36 10.58
CA VAL A 813 -25.41 -13.00 11.95
C VAL A 813 -26.88 -13.32 12.19
N TYR A 814 -27.31 -13.34 13.46
CA TYR A 814 -28.70 -13.45 13.83
C TYR A 814 -29.43 -12.12 13.63
N GLN A 815 -30.72 -12.18 13.30
CA GLN A 815 -31.56 -10.99 13.19
C GLN A 815 -32.07 -10.60 14.57
N GLN A 816 -31.66 -9.41 15.04
CA GLN A 816 -32.08 -8.87 16.33
C GLN A 816 -33.57 -8.52 16.33
N VAL A 817 -34.29 -8.84 17.42
CA VAL A 817 -35.65 -8.38 17.67
C VAL A 817 -35.61 -7.14 18.57
N TYR A 818 -36.47 -6.17 18.25
CA TYR A 818 -36.57 -4.88 18.95
C TYR A 818 -37.95 -4.72 19.62
N ASP A 819 -37.99 -3.99 20.73
CA ASP A 819 -39.24 -3.53 21.31
C ASP A 819 -39.89 -2.38 20.51
N LYS A 820 -41.04 -1.92 20.93
CA LYS A 820 -41.79 -0.83 20.30
C LYS A 820 -41.04 0.51 20.29
N ASP A 821 -40.09 0.70 21.18
CA ASP A 821 -39.27 1.92 21.31
C ASP A 821 -37.93 1.80 20.50
N GLY A 822 -37.74 0.70 19.75
CA GLY A 822 -36.53 0.43 18.95
C GLY A 822 -35.33 -0.05 19.77
N LYS A 823 -35.54 -0.49 21.02
CA LYS A 823 -34.49 -1.04 21.87
C LYS A 823 -34.32 -2.54 21.58
N PRO A 824 -33.07 -3.05 21.41
CA PRO A 824 -32.88 -4.46 21.19
C PRO A 824 -33.28 -5.30 22.40
N LEU A 825 -34.03 -6.36 22.17
CA LEU A 825 -34.42 -7.32 23.19
C LEU A 825 -33.31 -8.36 23.38
N GLN A 826 -32.77 -8.44 24.58
CA GLN A 826 -31.71 -9.38 24.90
C GLN A 826 -32.17 -10.82 24.76
N GLY A 827 -31.35 -11.64 24.09
CA GLY A 827 -31.61 -13.06 23.94
C GLY A 827 -32.79 -13.41 23.03
N VAL A 828 -33.33 -12.42 22.31
CA VAL A 828 -34.44 -12.60 21.39
C VAL A 828 -34.00 -12.28 19.97
N VAL A 829 -33.86 -13.31 19.17
CA VAL A 829 -33.55 -13.25 17.75
C VAL A 829 -34.65 -13.94 16.96
N VAL A 830 -34.72 -13.65 15.67
CA VAL A 830 -35.72 -14.25 14.80
C VAL A 830 -35.38 -15.70 14.54
N ASP A 831 -36.28 -16.60 14.89
CA ASP A 831 -36.28 -18.02 14.45
C ASP A 831 -36.72 -18.04 12.98
N ARG A 832 -35.78 -18.18 12.07
CA ARG A 832 -35.99 -17.99 10.64
C ARG A 832 -36.53 -19.23 9.94
N ASP A 833 -36.20 -20.40 10.44
CA ASP A 833 -36.74 -21.67 9.92
C ASP A 833 -37.98 -22.16 10.65
N ALA A 834 -38.41 -21.39 11.69
CA ALA A 834 -39.63 -21.62 12.50
C ALA A 834 -39.66 -23.02 13.17
N ASN A 835 -38.47 -23.54 13.55
CA ASN A 835 -38.39 -24.86 14.18
C ASN A 835 -38.46 -24.84 15.72
N GLY A 836 -38.46 -23.61 16.32
CA GLY A 836 -38.53 -23.38 17.78
C GLY A 836 -37.19 -23.49 18.49
N VAL A 837 -36.08 -23.67 17.74
CA VAL A 837 -34.73 -23.78 18.30
C VAL A 837 -33.84 -22.74 17.60
N ILE A 838 -33.11 -21.93 18.35
CA ILE A 838 -32.16 -20.98 17.80
C ILE A 838 -30.83 -21.65 17.59
N ASP A 839 -30.45 -21.83 16.33
CA ASP A 839 -29.17 -22.41 15.90
C ASP A 839 -28.58 -21.69 14.68
N ASP A 840 -27.53 -22.25 14.06
CA ASP A 840 -26.86 -21.61 12.91
C ASP A 840 -27.75 -21.47 11.65
N ASN A 841 -28.89 -22.17 11.57
CA ASN A 841 -29.86 -22.06 10.47
C ASN A 841 -30.68 -20.75 10.55
N ASP A 842 -30.74 -20.12 11.73
CA ASP A 842 -31.41 -18.83 11.95
C ASP A 842 -30.52 -17.63 11.56
N ARG A 843 -29.27 -17.88 11.28
CA ARG A 843 -28.35 -16.83 10.82
C ARG A 843 -28.64 -16.47 9.37
N TYR A 844 -28.41 -15.22 9.01
CA TYR A 844 -28.65 -14.72 7.67
C TYR A 844 -27.54 -13.81 7.17
N TYR A 845 -27.48 -13.65 5.85
CA TYR A 845 -26.53 -12.73 5.22
C TYR A 845 -27.11 -11.32 5.26
N TYR A 846 -26.50 -10.46 6.08
CA TYR A 846 -27.05 -9.13 6.32
C TYR A 846 -26.46 -8.10 5.34
N LYS A 847 -25.26 -7.64 5.57
CA LYS A 847 -24.56 -6.60 4.78
C LYS A 847 -23.16 -7.07 4.44
N SER A 848 -22.39 -6.25 3.70
CA SER A 848 -21.00 -6.53 3.39
C SER A 848 -20.06 -5.47 3.97
N SER A 849 -18.85 -5.90 4.33
CA SER A 849 -17.78 -5.00 4.74
C SER A 849 -17.18 -4.22 3.56
N ILE A 850 -17.42 -4.66 2.33
CA ILE A 850 -16.89 -4.02 1.11
C ILE A 850 -17.85 -2.96 0.63
N ALA A 851 -17.31 -1.76 0.40
CA ALA A 851 -18.08 -0.67 -0.18
C ALA A 851 -18.36 -0.91 -1.66
N PRO A 852 -19.62 -0.87 -2.11
CA PRO A 852 -19.93 -0.90 -3.53
C PRO A 852 -19.60 0.43 -4.23
N TRP A 853 -19.59 1.56 -3.52
CA TRP A 853 -19.31 2.88 -4.08
C TRP A 853 -18.10 3.51 -3.43
N LEU A 854 -17.16 3.98 -4.29
CA LEU A 854 -15.99 4.76 -3.91
C LEU A 854 -15.99 6.07 -4.69
N PHE A 855 -15.64 7.16 -4.01
CA PHE A 855 -15.52 8.48 -4.62
C PHE A 855 -14.19 9.13 -4.21
N GLY A 856 -13.60 9.85 -5.14
CA GLY A 856 -12.44 10.71 -4.90
C GLY A 856 -12.67 12.08 -5.52
N LEU A 857 -12.23 13.12 -4.83
CA LEU A 857 -12.26 14.50 -5.33
C LEU A 857 -10.97 15.21 -4.90
N SER A 858 -10.27 15.77 -5.85
CA SER A 858 -9.13 16.64 -5.59
C SER A 858 -9.32 17.99 -6.29
N SER A 859 -8.92 19.06 -5.64
CA SER A 859 -8.96 20.41 -6.18
C SER A 859 -7.63 21.09 -5.97
N ARG A 860 -7.17 21.82 -6.97
CA ARG A 860 -5.96 22.61 -6.92
C ARG A 860 -6.24 23.99 -7.54
N LEU A 861 -6.07 25.02 -6.75
CA LEU A 861 -6.18 26.40 -7.15
C LEU A 861 -4.79 27.06 -7.02
N GLN A 862 -4.34 27.68 -8.07
CA GLN A 862 -3.11 28.50 -8.09
C GLN A 862 -3.46 29.94 -8.40
N TYR A 863 -2.91 30.85 -7.61
CA TYR A 863 -2.95 32.29 -7.83
C TYR A 863 -1.56 32.88 -7.75
N LYS A 864 -0.98 33.24 -8.90
CA LYS A 864 0.42 33.67 -9.00
C LYS A 864 1.36 32.69 -8.26
N SER A 865 2.03 33.15 -7.22
CA SER A 865 2.94 32.36 -6.38
C SER A 865 2.26 31.52 -5.31
N TRP A 866 0.97 31.72 -5.06
CA TRP A 866 0.21 30.96 -4.06
C TRP A 866 -0.45 29.75 -4.68
N ASP A 867 -0.51 28.66 -3.95
CA ASP A 867 -1.27 27.48 -4.31
C ASP A 867 -2.07 26.97 -3.11
N PHE A 868 -3.29 26.54 -3.39
CA PHE A 868 -4.19 25.92 -2.43
C PHE A 868 -4.75 24.63 -3.01
N GLY A 869 -4.74 23.55 -2.22
CA GLY A 869 -5.26 22.28 -2.64
C GLY A 869 -5.91 21.50 -1.51
N PHE A 870 -6.84 20.61 -1.87
CA PHE A 870 -7.41 19.64 -0.95
C PHE A 870 -7.76 18.34 -1.65
N SER A 871 -7.85 17.25 -0.89
CA SER A 871 -8.31 15.96 -1.37
C SER A 871 -9.35 15.37 -0.44
N LEU A 872 -10.46 14.91 -1.02
CA LEU A 872 -11.55 14.23 -0.34
C LEU A 872 -11.70 12.84 -0.91
N ARG A 873 -12.08 11.88 -0.06
CA ARG A 873 -12.52 10.55 -0.50
C ARG A 873 -13.70 10.08 0.31
N ALA A 874 -14.55 9.27 -0.33
CA ALA A 874 -15.70 8.67 0.34
C ALA A 874 -15.82 7.19 -0.02
N SER A 875 -16.26 6.42 0.97
CA SER A 875 -16.64 5.02 0.85
C SER A 875 -18.08 4.90 1.31
N VAL A 876 -18.96 4.31 0.48
CA VAL A 876 -20.40 4.29 0.76
C VAL A 876 -20.94 2.89 0.60
N GLY A 877 -21.69 2.42 1.59
CA GLY A 877 -22.35 1.12 1.62
C GLY A 877 -21.55 0.00 2.23
N ASN A 878 -20.41 0.30 2.85
CA ASN A 878 -19.64 -0.66 3.67
C ASN A 878 -20.16 -0.67 5.11
N TYR A 879 -20.05 -1.83 5.75
CA TYR A 879 -20.45 -2.07 7.12
C TYR A 879 -19.30 -2.67 7.92
N VAL A 880 -19.35 -2.52 9.24
CA VAL A 880 -18.35 -3.03 10.18
C VAL A 880 -19.05 -3.69 11.36
N PHE A 881 -18.59 -4.87 11.76
CA PHE A 881 -18.98 -5.49 13.02
C PHE A 881 -18.21 -4.78 14.15
N ASN A 882 -18.91 -4.02 14.96
CA ASN A 882 -18.33 -3.28 16.08
C ASN A 882 -18.12 -4.20 17.28
N LYS A 883 -16.97 -4.89 17.31
CA LYS A 883 -16.61 -5.82 18.36
C LYS A 883 -16.48 -5.12 19.72
N ASN A 884 -16.08 -3.84 19.75
CA ASN A 884 -16.00 -3.06 20.99
C ASN A 884 -17.38 -2.85 21.58
N LYS A 885 -18.34 -2.42 20.75
CA LYS A 885 -19.73 -2.25 21.17
C LYS A 885 -20.35 -3.56 21.65
N MET A 886 -20.05 -4.65 20.97
CA MET A 886 -20.44 -6.00 21.37
C MET A 886 -19.82 -6.39 22.72
N ALA A 887 -18.54 -6.13 22.94
CA ALA A 887 -17.83 -6.46 24.18
C ALA A 887 -18.41 -5.67 25.39
N TYR A 888 -18.79 -4.42 25.17
CA TYR A 888 -19.36 -3.56 26.23
C TYR A 888 -20.91 -3.46 26.19
N ARG A 889 -21.62 -4.52 25.76
CA ARG A 889 -23.08 -4.53 25.67
C ARG A 889 -23.81 -4.60 26.99
N SER A 890 -23.13 -5.05 28.05
CA SER A 890 -23.70 -5.20 29.38
C SER A 890 -22.97 -4.34 30.42
N PRO A 891 -23.68 -3.55 31.24
CA PRO A 891 -23.02 -2.86 32.35
C PRO A 891 -22.50 -3.84 33.43
N GLU A 892 -22.98 -5.09 33.43
CA GLU A 892 -22.54 -6.12 34.40
C GLU A 892 -21.13 -6.65 34.06
N PHE A 893 -20.62 -6.43 32.86
CA PHE A 893 -19.22 -6.78 32.51
C PHE A 893 -18.18 -6.09 33.40
N ILE A 894 -18.52 -4.93 33.98
CA ILE A 894 -17.64 -4.22 34.91
C ILE A 894 -17.22 -5.05 36.13
N GLY A 895 -18.07 -5.99 36.52
CA GLY A 895 -17.89 -6.82 37.72
C GLY A 895 -18.01 -8.32 37.42
N SER A 896 -17.87 -8.76 36.18
CA SER A 896 -18.07 -10.16 35.79
C SER A 896 -16.94 -11.09 36.27
N GLY A 897 -15.74 -10.53 36.55
CA GLY A 897 -14.61 -11.32 37.01
C GLY A 897 -14.58 -11.52 38.52
N SER A 898 -13.97 -12.63 38.97
CA SER A 898 -13.67 -12.84 40.36
C SER A 898 -12.43 -12.03 40.76
N GLY A 899 -12.63 -11.04 41.65
CA GLY A 899 -11.53 -10.26 42.22
C GLY A 899 -10.95 -9.16 41.32
N PHE A 900 -11.60 -8.78 40.24
CA PHE A 900 -11.22 -7.65 39.41
C PHE A 900 -12.44 -6.90 38.83
N MET A 901 -12.22 -5.69 38.36
CA MET A 901 -13.21 -4.83 37.73
C MET A 901 -12.69 -4.33 36.37
N SER A 902 -13.60 -4.05 35.45
CA SER A 902 -13.26 -3.50 34.11
C SER A 902 -14.09 -2.25 33.85
N ASN A 903 -13.53 -1.26 33.14
CA ASN A 903 -14.31 -0.09 32.70
C ASN A 903 -15.37 -0.51 31.66
N THR A 904 -16.27 0.40 31.34
CA THR A 904 -17.31 0.23 30.33
C THR A 904 -17.60 1.54 29.61
N THR A 905 -18.39 1.47 28.58
CA THR A 905 -18.84 2.63 27.81
C THR A 905 -20.23 3.09 28.26
N PRO A 906 -20.60 4.38 28.10
CA PRO A 906 -21.96 4.85 28.34
C PRO A 906 -23.02 4.10 27.51
N TYR A 907 -22.63 3.51 26.40
CA TYR A 907 -23.45 2.68 25.55
C TYR A 907 -24.03 1.46 26.29
N ALA A 908 -23.24 0.81 27.16
CA ALA A 908 -23.70 -0.33 27.95
C ALA A 908 -24.97 -0.04 28.75
N ASN A 909 -25.10 1.20 29.29
CA ASN A 909 -26.30 1.63 30.04
C ASN A 909 -27.50 1.83 29.12
N LYS A 910 -27.30 2.21 27.83
CA LYS A 910 -28.40 2.37 26.87
C LYS A 910 -28.99 1.03 26.47
N VAL A 911 -28.14 0.08 26.16
CA VAL A 911 -28.55 -1.29 25.78
C VAL A 911 -29.01 -2.08 26.99
N ASN A 912 -28.24 -2.04 28.05
CA ASN A 912 -28.53 -2.65 29.36
C ASN A 912 -28.83 -4.15 29.28
N PHE A 913 -28.01 -4.87 28.51
CA PHE A 913 -28.04 -6.32 28.49
C PHE A 913 -27.43 -6.87 29.79
N LYS A 914 -27.96 -7.99 30.25
CA LYS A 914 -27.35 -8.77 31.34
C LYS A 914 -26.26 -9.67 30.80
N LEU A 915 -25.40 -10.14 31.67
CA LEU A 915 -24.44 -11.20 31.29
C LEU A 915 -25.19 -12.45 30.82
N SER A 916 -24.75 -12.98 29.70
CA SER A 916 -25.30 -14.18 29.09
C SER A 916 -24.22 -14.99 28.45
N ASP A 917 -24.28 -16.30 28.58
CA ASP A 917 -23.37 -17.26 27.93
C ASP A 917 -23.81 -17.59 26.50
N LYS A 918 -24.91 -17.05 26.04
CA LYS A 918 -25.51 -17.35 24.73
C LYS A 918 -24.78 -16.56 23.65
N THR A 919 -24.20 -17.25 22.68
CA THR A 919 -23.45 -16.67 21.56
C THR A 919 -24.35 -15.75 20.73
N TYR A 920 -25.63 -16.06 20.58
CA TYR A 920 -26.53 -15.25 19.78
C TYR A 920 -26.85 -13.87 20.37
N ASP A 921 -26.61 -13.64 21.66
CA ASP A 921 -26.72 -12.28 22.26
C ASP A 921 -25.66 -11.32 21.71
N ALA A 922 -24.55 -11.85 21.26
CA ALA A 922 -23.39 -11.09 20.78
C ALA A 922 -23.26 -11.08 19.25
N LEU A 923 -23.81 -12.11 18.58
CA LEU A 923 -23.60 -12.32 17.14
C LEU A 923 -24.84 -11.88 16.34
N THR A 924 -25.36 -10.67 16.64
CA THR A 924 -26.53 -10.12 15.94
C THR A 924 -26.16 -8.99 14.97
N ASP A 925 -27.05 -8.71 14.02
CA ASP A 925 -26.97 -7.57 13.10
C ASP A 925 -26.98 -6.21 13.81
N TYR A 926 -27.35 -6.14 15.09
CA TYR A 926 -27.29 -4.93 15.90
C TYR A 926 -25.87 -4.37 16.07
N PHE A 927 -24.85 -5.24 16.03
CA PHE A 927 -23.45 -4.86 16.12
C PHE A 927 -22.81 -4.62 14.75
N VAL A 928 -23.57 -4.80 13.66
CA VAL A 928 -23.12 -4.50 12.29
C VAL A 928 -23.53 -3.07 11.94
N GLU A 929 -22.61 -2.14 12.01
CA GLU A 929 -22.85 -0.72 11.84
C GLU A 929 -22.49 -0.23 10.44
N ASN A 930 -23.21 0.80 9.98
CA ASN A 930 -22.88 1.48 8.73
C ASN A 930 -21.57 2.28 8.90
N ALA A 931 -20.52 1.85 8.21
CA ALA A 931 -19.19 2.44 8.22
C ALA A 931 -18.90 3.31 6.98
N SER A 932 -19.94 3.75 6.27
CA SER A 932 -19.79 4.74 5.20
C SER A 932 -19.17 6.02 5.74
N PHE A 933 -18.29 6.63 4.97
CA PHE A 933 -17.59 7.85 5.40
C PHE A 933 -17.30 8.82 4.26
N LEU A 934 -17.12 10.08 4.62
CA LEU A 934 -16.43 11.11 3.86
C LEU A 934 -15.22 11.59 4.67
N LYS A 935 -14.02 11.45 4.10
CA LYS A 935 -12.76 11.92 4.69
C LYS A 935 -12.14 13.06 3.89
N CYS A 936 -11.57 14.02 4.61
CA CYS A 936 -10.64 14.99 4.05
C CYS A 936 -9.22 14.51 4.35
N ASP A 937 -8.56 13.98 3.31
CA ASP A 937 -7.23 13.38 3.47
C ASP A 937 -6.15 14.44 3.66
N ASN A 938 -6.25 15.57 2.95
CA ASN A 938 -5.35 16.70 3.16
C ASN A 938 -5.95 18.05 2.71
N ILE A 939 -5.39 19.13 3.29
CA ILE A 939 -5.55 20.52 2.87
C ILE A 939 -4.16 21.13 2.89
N THR A 940 -3.74 21.74 1.78
CA THR A 940 -2.38 22.32 1.62
C THR A 940 -2.48 23.75 1.15
N LEU A 941 -1.68 24.64 1.74
CA LEU A 941 -1.45 26.01 1.31
C LEU A 941 0.06 26.20 1.09
N GLY A 942 0.44 26.69 -0.07
CA GLY A 942 1.84 26.90 -0.42
C GLY A 942 2.12 28.27 -1.02
N TYR A 943 3.36 28.70 -0.88
CA TYR A 943 3.90 29.91 -1.51
C TYR A 943 5.21 29.57 -2.19
N SER A 944 5.29 29.80 -3.49
CA SER A 944 6.49 29.61 -4.33
C SER A 944 7.24 30.93 -4.46
N PHE A 945 8.56 30.89 -4.38
CA PHE A 945 9.42 32.07 -4.56
C PHE A 945 10.57 31.73 -5.53
N GLU A 946 11.03 32.74 -6.24
CA GLU A 946 12.11 32.63 -7.21
C GLU A 946 13.16 33.69 -6.99
N ASN A 947 14.39 33.35 -7.34
CA ASN A 947 15.51 34.31 -7.38
C ASN A 947 15.82 35.05 -6.07
N LEU A 948 15.55 34.44 -4.89
CA LEU A 948 16.01 35.01 -3.61
C LEU A 948 17.54 34.97 -3.55
N PHE A 949 18.13 36.05 -3.00
CA PHE A 949 19.58 36.20 -2.82
C PHE A 949 20.41 36.12 -4.13
N LYS A 950 19.85 36.58 -5.24
CA LYS A 950 20.55 36.61 -6.53
C LYS A 950 21.83 37.47 -6.44
N GLY A 951 22.98 36.90 -6.86
CA GLY A 951 24.31 37.54 -6.89
C GLY A 951 24.94 37.44 -8.28
N ALA A 952 26.11 38.11 -8.48
CA ALA A 952 26.79 38.15 -9.78
C ALA A 952 27.14 36.76 -10.35
N ASN A 953 27.43 35.77 -9.48
CA ASN A 953 27.79 34.40 -9.86
C ASN A 953 26.79 33.36 -9.35
N TYR A 954 25.63 33.77 -8.81
CA TYR A 954 24.62 32.89 -8.26
C TYR A 954 23.25 33.22 -8.83
N LYS A 955 22.60 32.24 -9.46
CA LYS A 955 21.26 32.41 -10.12
C LYS A 955 20.12 32.72 -9.14
N GLY A 956 20.38 32.67 -7.85
CA GLY A 956 19.39 32.87 -6.80
C GLY A 956 18.74 31.55 -6.37
N LEU A 957 18.22 31.57 -5.15
CA LEU A 957 17.50 30.44 -4.54
C LEU A 957 16.04 30.50 -4.98
N SER A 958 15.55 29.40 -5.56
CA SER A 958 14.13 29.21 -5.87
C SER A 958 13.55 28.12 -4.99
N GLY A 959 12.29 28.22 -4.64
CA GLY A 959 11.68 27.23 -3.77
C GLY A 959 10.23 27.48 -3.46
N ARG A 960 9.70 26.65 -2.54
CA ARG A 960 8.34 26.71 -2.03
C ARG A 960 8.34 26.43 -0.55
N VAL A 961 7.59 27.24 0.22
CA VAL A 961 7.21 26.93 1.59
C VAL A 961 5.73 26.55 1.62
N TYR A 962 5.36 25.59 2.47
CA TYR A 962 3.98 25.13 2.52
C TYR A 962 3.58 24.61 3.88
N ALA A 963 2.29 24.72 4.17
CA ALA A 963 1.65 24.12 5.33
C ALA A 963 0.59 23.13 4.87
N THR A 964 0.52 21.98 5.53
CA THR A 964 -0.46 20.93 5.22
C THR A 964 -1.09 20.40 6.50
N ALA A 965 -2.40 20.23 6.47
CA ALA A 965 -3.13 19.43 7.45
C ALA A 965 -3.52 18.11 6.78
N SER A 966 -3.22 16.97 7.40
CA SER A 966 -3.54 15.64 6.88
C SER A 966 -4.51 14.92 7.82
N ASN A 967 -5.41 14.09 7.24
CA ASN A 967 -6.49 13.40 7.94
C ASN A 967 -7.38 14.37 8.74
N VAL A 968 -7.81 15.46 8.07
CA VAL A 968 -8.39 16.66 8.69
C VAL A 968 -9.71 16.34 9.38
N PHE A 969 -10.67 15.72 8.69
CA PHE A 969 -11.93 15.28 9.26
C PHE A 969 -12.42 13.96 8.66
N THR A 970 -13.31 13.32 9.41
CA THR A 970 -14.05 12.13 8.97
C THR A 970 -15.51 12.31 9.37
N ILE A 971 -16.40 12.28 8.39
CA ILE A 971 -17.86 12.30 8.60
C ILE A 971 -18.34 10.87 8.42
N THR A 972 -18.92 10.29 9.47
CA THR A 972 -19.40 8.90 9.47
C THR A 972 -20.47 8.71 10.53
N LYS A 973 -21.28 7.66 10.37
CA LYS A 973 -22.24 7.18 11.39
C LYS A 973 -21.65 6.06 12.28
N TYR A 974 -20.42 5.66 12.01
CA TYR A 974 -19.75 4.61 12.76
C TYR A 974 -19.29 5.10 14.14
N ASP A 975 -19.59 4.37 15.19
CA ASP A 975 -19.30 4.77 16.57
C ASP A 975 -17.86 4.50 17.01
N GLY A 976 -17.13 3.57 16.35
CA GLY A 976 -15.73 3.24 16.66
C GLY A 976 -14.73 4.35 16.38
N LEU A 977 -13.43 4.06 16.55
CA LEU A 977 -12.35 5.04 16.39
C LEU A 977 -12.17 5.52 14.94
N ASP A 978 -12.29 4.61 13.97
CA ASP A 978 -12.18 4.91 12.54
C ASP A 978 -13.06 3.93 11.74
N PRO A 979 -13.89 4.41 10.78
CA PRO A 979 -14.75 3.53 9.97
C PRO A 979 -13.96 2.70 8.96
N GLU A 980 -12.70 3.03 8.70
CA GLU A 980 -11.82 2.34 7.77
C GLU A 980 -11.06 1.23 8.51
N VAL A 981 -11.80 0.19 8.88
CA VAL A 981 -11.28 -0.97 9.58
C VAL A 981 -10.63 -1.90 8.57
N SER A 982 -9.31 -2.01 8.63
CA SER A 982 -8.57 -2.94 7.79
C SER A 982 -8.66 -4.37 8.30
N ALA A 983 -8.49 -5.33 7.39
CA ALA A 983 -8.51 -6.76 7.68
C ALA A 983 -7.21 -7.28 8.32
N ALA A 984 -6.45 -6.46 9.04
CA ALA A 984 -5.26 -6.95 9.73
C ALA A 984 -5.68 -7.99 10.77
N LYS A 985 -5.41 -9.25 10.51
CA LYS A 985 -5.51 -10.27 11.54
C LYS A 985 -4.42 -10.06 12.59
N PRO A 986 -4.74 -10.20 13.87
CA PRO A 986 -3.77 -10.03 14.95
C PRO A 986 -2.56 -10.99 14.87
N ASP A 987 -2.71 -12.11 14.17
CA ASP A 987 -1.70 -13.17 14.05
C ASP A 987 -0.73 -13.00 12.86
N GLY A 988 -0.83 -11.89 12.10
CA GLY A 988 0.00 -11.67 10.91
C GLY A 988 -0.31 -12.60 9.73
N SER A 989 -1.30 -13.48 9.84
CA SER A 989 -1.75 -14.26 8.70
C SER A 989 -2.40 -13.35 7.67
N LYS A 990 -2.23 -13.69 6.39
CA LYS A 990 -2.60 -12.85 5.24
C LYS A 990 -3.92 -12.12 5.45
N PRO A 991 -3.93 -10.80 5.28
CA PRO A 991 -5.15 -10.02 5.38
C PRO A 991 -6.04 -10.44 4.24
N ASP A 992 -7.03 -11.27 4.54
CA ASP A 992 -7.85 -11.76 3.48
C ASP A 992 -9.19 -11.08 3.42
N VAL A 993 -9.46 -10.71 2.24
CA VAL A 993 -10.67 -10.54 1.49
C VAL A 993 -11.67 -9.54 2.07
N ALA A 994 -11.78 -9.42 3.38
CA ALA A 994 -12.72 -8.49 3.97
C ALA A 994 -12.29 -8.09 5.38
N GLY A 995 -11.67 -6.95 5.51
CA GLY A 995 -11.79 -6.19 6.75
C GLY A 995 -13.27 -6.03 7.08
N GLY A 996 -13.57 -5.69 8.29
CA GLY A 996 -14.96 -5.46 8.69
C GLY A 996 -15.24 -5.84 10.13
N ILE A 997 -14.25 -6.32 10.88
CA ILE A 997 -14.37 -6.55 12.32
C ILE A 997 -13.45 -5.58 13.04
N ASP A 998 -14.00 -4.63 13.79
CA ASP A 998 -13.23 -3.69 14.59
C ASP A 998 -12.78 -4.32 15.90
N ASN A 999 -11.51 -4.67 15.96
CA ASN A 999 -10.85 -5.20 17.16
C ASN A 999 -9.88 -4.17 17.77
N VAL A 1000 -10.28 -2.91 17.85
CA VAL A 1000 -9.48 -1.77 18.37
C VAL A 1000 -8.23 -1.53 17.52
N ILE A 1001 -8.39 -0.83 16.44
CA ILE A 1001 -7.28 -0.44 15.57
C ILE A 1001 -6.45 0.70 16.18
N TYR A 1002 -5.17 0.77 15.81
CA TYR A 1002 -4.33 1.93 16.09
C TYR A 1002 -4.92 3.15 15.34
N PRO A 1003 -5.35 4.23 16.03
CA PRO A 1003 -6.08 5.33 15.40
C PRO A 1003 -5.18 6.14 14.46
N ARG A 1004 -5.75 6.60 13.35
CA ARG A 1004 -5.06 7.51 12.42
C ARG A 1004 -5.04 8.93 12.98
N PRO A 1005 -3.86 9.57 13.11
CA PRO A 1005 -3.75 10.90 13.69
C PRO A 1005 -4.19 12.02 12.74
N LEU A 1006 -4.57 13.16 13.30
CA LEU A 1006 -4.53 14.44 12.63
C LEU A 1006 -3.08 14.93 12.63
N SER A 1007 -2.52 15.27 11.47
CA SER A 1007 -1.13 15.72 11.35
C SER A 1007 -1.06 17.13 10.74
N LEU A 1008 -0.32 18.01 11.38
CA LEU A 1008 0.00 19.36 10.88
C LEU A 1008 1.47 19.39 10.46
N LEU A 1009 1.73 19.79 9.24
CA LEU A 1009 3.04 19.75 8.60
C LEU A 1009 3.43 21.13 8.10
N LEU A 1010 4.69 21.48 8.31
CA LEU A 1010 5.37 22.62 7.66
C LEU A 1010 6.53 22.09 6.83
N GLY A 1011 6.60 22.51 5.57
CA GLY A 1011 7.60 22.03 4.65
C GLY A 1011 8.23 23.10 3.78
N VAL A 1012 9.41 22.77 3.25
CA VAL A 1012 10.17 23.62 2.34
C VAL A 1012 10.78 22.76 1.22
N SER A 1013 10.69 23.27 0.00
CA SER A 1013 11.41 22.75 -1.16
C SER A 1013 12.32 23.83 -1.69
N LEU A 1014 13.61 23.54 -1.84
CA LEU A 1014 14.64 24.47 -2.29
C LEU A 1014 15.36 23.94 -3.53
N ASN A 1015 15.66 24.80 -4.48
CA ASN A 1015 16.42 24.51 -5.67
C ASN A 1015 17.59 25.49 -5.79
N PHE A 1016 18.81 24.93 -5.93
CA PHE A 1016 20.06 25.68 -5.98
C PHE A 1016 20.67 25.65 -7.37
#